data_fc3753ee2b701f929be9478c89310bf7
#
_entry.id   fc3753ee2b701f929be9478c89310bf7
#
_cell.length_a   1.000
_cell.length_b   1.000
_cell.length_c   1.000
_cell.angle_alpha   90.00
_cell.angle_beta   90.00
_cell.angle_gamma   90.00
#
_symmetry.space_group_name_H-M   'P 1'
#
loop_
_entity.id
_entity.type
_entity.pdbx_description
1 polymer ?
#
loop_
_entity_poly.entity_id
_entity_poly.type
_entity_poly.pdbx_seq_one_letter_code
_entity_poly.pdbx_strand_id
1 'polypeptide(L)'
;MIMTHCNRFIMLFALLLLSFTAAAHPIEEIETEATDTTILVDGVQVTAVKQGMVLRSEPIASTIVGERAVSRNQISALKNLAEMVPNLHIPDYGSRMTSSIYVRGLGARIDQPVMGMTIDNVPLMQKNAFDMELSDIERVEVLRGPQSTLYGRNTMGGVVNIYTLSPFHYEGARLQLGYSTGNTFRLRASFYEQFNDKWATSVSAYRTTSDGFFKNELTGADTDWEKSDGGRWKLLYRNNKGLRIENTLSFAETKQGGYPYAFLGGRSEGVTNADGYAVTPGQIAYNDSCRYERLTLSDGLTIQYETERYSLTSITSYQFTDDDMHLDNDFTPLDYFTLQQKIKEHVVTEDVIFRSKGDRRYHYLFGLYGFYRDQQMEAPVVFKPAGIDAMIFAAANQATGGRVQMHALANMPLDSEFDSPAYGFAAYHESSLRFGKFEAKAGVRIEHEQVSLDTHGSGTLKYALKVGAMPFPMEQEPVVLETESSYKQDFTEILPKLSLIYRFDENRNLYASFSRGFKAGGFNTQIYSDVLKEMLQAQAMGGAYEEKDIMSYDPEYSWNYELGGHFSCAEGAIRGDFALFMIDCRDQQLTVLADASATGRMMTNAGRTRSLGGEVAMQFKPWRALDIDLSYGYTEATFRHYIDGENDYRGNYVPFAPRHTLSAGLTWTIPTGVKWLGDVVLHGGMKGVGKIYWNEANTVSQPFYTTFNASVRLEHKNYSLDFWGENLSDTEADIFYFESIGNRFVQRGRPRVLGITLSINIQ
;
A
#
# COMPACT_ATOMS: atom_id res chain seq x y z
N MET A 1 -13.48 19.82 -19.73
CA MET A 1 -12.55 20.14 -20.83
C MET A 1 -11.40 19.12 -20.91
N ILE A 2 -10.97 18.49 -19.83
CA ILE A 2 -9.92 17.45 -19.79
C ILE A 2 -10.41 16.09 -20.33
N MET A 3 -11.68 15.73 -20.13
CA MET A 3 -12.26 14.45 -20.61
C MET A 3 -12.23 14.26 -22.13
N THR A 4 -12.25 15.35 -22.91
CA THR A 4 -12.15 15.27 -24.38
C THR A 4 -10.72 15.03 -24.87
N HIS A 5 -9.71 15.26 -24.05
CA HIS A 5 -8.31 15.06 -24.44
C HIS A 5 -7.83 13.63 -24.18
N CYS A 6 -8.30 12.96 -23.13
CA CYS A 6 -7.92 11.57 -22.83
C CYS A 6 -8.44 10.59 -23.90
N ASN A 7 -9.69 10.74 -24.36
CA ASN A 7 -10.23 9.95 -25.47
C ASN A 7 -9.49 10.20 -26.79
N ARG A 8 -8.97 11.41 -27.00
CA ARG A 8 -8.16 11.74 -28.19
C ARG A 8 -6.77 11.11 -28.11
N PHE A 9 -6.19 11.00 -26.92
CA PHE A 9 -4.87 10.38 -26.71
C PHE A 9 -4.91 8.87 -26.98
N ILE A 10 -5.93 8.18 -26.47
CA ILE A 10 -6.15 6.74 -26.73
C ILE A 10 -6.42 6.49 -28.22
N MET A 11 -7.17 7.36 -28.89
CA MET A 11 -7.45 7.25 -30.31
C MET A 11 -6.21 7.56 -31.18
N LEU A 12 -5.35 8.50 -30.77
CA LEU A 12 -4.06 8.77 -31.43
C LEU A 12 -3.08 7.60 -31.23
N PHE A 13 -3.06 6.97 -30.06
CA PHE A 13 -2.22 5.82 -29.76
C PHE A 13 -2.65 4.60 -30.59
N ALA A 14 -3.94 4.34 -30.73
CA ALA A 14 -4.47 3.29 -31.58
C ALA A 14 -4.20 3.54 -33.09
N LEU A 15 -4.23 4.79 -33.54
CA LEU A 15 -3.86 5.18 -34.91
C LEU A 15 -2.35 5.09 -35.18
N LEU A 16 -1.51 5.39 -34.19
CA LEU A 16 -0.05 5.17 -34.26
C LEU A 16 0.29 3.68 -34.38
N LEU A 17 -0.36 2.81 -33.60
CA LEU A 17 -0.18 1.36 -33.70
C LEU A 17 -0.59 0.81 -35.08
N LEU A 18 -1.64 1.32 -35.68
CA LEU A 18 -2.09 0.92 -37.02
C LEU A 18 -1.19 1.42 -38.16
N SER A 19 -0.44 2.51 -37.96
CA SER A 19 0.47 3.05 -38.99
C SER A 19 1.83 2.37 -39.04
N PHE A 20 2.26 1.71 -37.94
CA PHE A 20 3.57 1.02 -37.87
C PHE A 20 3.56 -0.42 -38.42
N THR A 21 2.39 -1.06 -38.60
CA THR A 21 2.31 -2.39 -39.19
C THR A 21 2.71 -2.48 -40.67
N ALA A 22 2.98 -1.34 -41.33
CA ALA A 22 3.33 -1.30 -42.75
C ALA A 22 4.84 -1.31 -43.06
N ALA A 23 5.73 -1.31 -42.05
CA ALA A 23 7.16 -1.19 -42.22
C ALA A 23 8.02 -2.34 -41.61
N ALA A 24 7.44 -3.54 -41.46
CA ALA A 24 8.20 -4.68 -40.97
C ALA A 24 9.10 -5.25 -42.10
N HIS A 25 10.42 -5.03 -41.97
CA HIS A 25 11.42 -5.78 -42.74
C HIS A 25 11.58 -7.18 -42.13
N PRO A 26 11.80 -8.23 -42.97
CA PRO A 26 12.07 -9.56 -42.46
C PRO A 26 13.47 -9.60 -41.83
N ILE A 27 13.54 -9.86 -40.54
CA ILE A 27 14.77 -10.07 -39.78
C ILE A 27 15.10 -11.57 -39.82
N GLU A 28 16.34 -11.88 -40.15
CA GLU A 28 16.91 -13.24 -40.08
C GLU A 28 16.76 -13.81 -38.65
N GLU A 29 16.31 -15.06 -38.59
CA GLU A 29 16.14 -15.81 -37.33
C GLU A 29 17.49 -15.94 -36.60
N ILE A 30 17.68 -15.17 -35.57
CA ILE A 30 18.65 -15.50 -34.53
C ILE A 30 17.88 -16.43 -33.56
N GLU A 31 18.22 -17.71 -33.59
CA GLU A 31 17.78 -18.68 -32.60
C GLU A 31 18.34 -18.26 -31.21
N THR A 32 17.62 -17.41 -30.51
CA THR A 32 17.78 -17.26 -29.06
C THR A 32 16.97 -18.39 -28.44
N GLU A 33 17.65 -19.41 -27.93
CA GLU A 33 17.05 -20.37 -27.01
C GLU A 33 16.38 -19.56 -25.87
N ALA A 34 15.06 -19.55 -25.89
CA ALA A 34 14.25 -19.00 -24.82
C ALA A 34 14.48 -19.88 -23.57
N THR A 35 15.45 -19.50 -22.76
CA THR A 35 15.66 -20.10 -21.45
C THR A 35 14.47 -19.77 -20.56
N ASP A 36 13.69 -20.78 -20.33
CA ASP A 36 12.51 -20.79 -19.46
C ASP A 36 12.91 -20.45 -18.02
N THR A 37 12.63 -19.24 -17.56
CA THR A 37 12.94 -18.78 -16.20
C THR A 37 11.69 -18.34 -15.46
N THR A 38 11.16 -19.27 -14.70
CA THR A 38 10.06 -19.05 -13.76
C THR A 38 10.55 -18.46 -12.43
N ILE A 39 9.89 -17.42 -11.95
CA ILE A 39 9.81 -16.86 -10.57
C ILE A 39 11.14 -16.53 -9.86
N LEU A 40 12.20 -17.21 -10.16
CA LEU A 40 13.54 -16.90 -9.76
C LEU A 40 14.36 -16.73 -11.03
N VAL A 41 14.49 -15.51 -11.47
CA VAL A 41 15.23 -15.12 -12.67
C VAL A 41 16.65 -15.70 -12.59
N ASP A 42 16.87 -16.83 -13.27
CA ASP A 42 18.23 -17.33 -13.48
C ASP A 42 18.94 -16.44 -14.48
N GLY A 43 20.06 -15.89 -14.06
CA GLY A 43 20.97 -15.14 -14.93
C GLY A 43 20.73 -13.64 -15.02
N VAL A 44 19.61 -13.08 -14.57
CA VAL A 44 19.52 -11.64 -14.35
C VAL A 44 20.17 -11.33 -13.00
N GLN A 45 21.30 -10.66 -13.04
CA GLN A 45 21.88 -10.04 -11.85
C GLN A 45 20.92 -8.94 -11.41
N VAL A 46 20.03 -9.29 -10.49
CA VAL A 46 19.11 -8.35 -9.82
C VAL A 46 19.96 -7.47 -8.92
N THR A 47 20.49 -6.42 -9.49
CA THR A 47 21.21 -5.39 -8.76
C THR A 47 20.23 -4.28 -8.42
N ALA A 48 19.67 -4.31 -7.21
CA ALA A 48 19.10 -3.08 -6.64
C ALA A 48 20.20 -2.01 -6.64
N VAL A 49 19.90 -0.81 -7.13
CA VAL A 49 20.90 0.28 -7.24
C VAL A 49 21.65 0.51 -5.94
N LYS A 50 20.99 0.33 -4.82
CA LYS A 50 21.58 0.48 -3.47
C LYS A 50 22.39 -0.73 -3.01
N GLN A 51 22.15 -1.94 -3.50
CA GLN A 51 22.78 -3.14 -2.96
C GLN A 51 23.90 -3.73 -3.82
N GLY A 52 23.90 -3.48 -5.12
CA GLY A 52 25.05 -3.77 -6.01
C GLY A 52 25.47 -5.22 -6.19
N MET A 53 24.81 -6.14 -5.50
CA MET A 53 25.04 -7.59 -5.56
C MET A 53 23.75 -8.32 -5.92
N VAL A 54 23.87 -9.57 -6.29
CA VAL A 54 22.73 -10.46 -6.47
C VAL A 54 21.94 -10.51 -5.16
N LEU A 55 20.66 -10.17 -5.17
CA LEU A 55 19.84 -10.02 -3.97
C LEU A 55 19.91 -11.26 -3.04
N ARG A 56 20.00 -12.46 -3.59
CA ARG A 56 20.19 -13.71 -2.83
C ARG A 56 21.54 -13.83 -2.13
N SER A 57 22.51 -13.00 -2.46
CA SER A 57 23.77 -12.95 -1.74
C SER A 57 23.76 -11.99 -0.57
N GLU A 58 22.70 -11.21 -0.43
CA GLU A 58 22.53 -10.21 0.63
C GLU A 58 21.97 -10.83 1.92
N PRO A 59 22.33 -10.33 3.12
CA PRO A 59 21.83 -10.80 4.40
C PRO A 59 20.43 -10.23 4.70
N ILE A 60 19.45 -10.60 3.88
CA ILE A 60 18.08 -10.06 3.92
C ILE A 60 17.10 -11.13 3.44
N ALA A 61 16.00 -11.31 4.18
CA ALA A 61 14.87 -12.09 3.71
C ALA A 61 14.17 -11.35 2.58
N SER A 62 14.04 -11.98 1.42
CA SER A 62 13.48 -11.34 0.22
C SER A 62 12.54 -12.26 -0.55
N THR A 63 11.58 -11.67 -1.24
CA THR A 63 10.73 -12.37 -2.22
C THR A 63 10.81 -11.62 -3.54
N ILE A 64 11.12 -12.33 -4.62
CA ILE A 64 11.18 -11.78 -5.97
C ILE A 64 10.04 -12.39 -6.76
N VAL A 65 9.15 -11.55 -7.29
CA VAL A 65 8.03 -11.94 -8.14
C VAL A 65 8.27 -11.39 -9.54
N GLY A 66 8.62 -12.26 -10.48
CA GLY A 66 8.88 -11.89 -11.87
C GLY A 66 7.60 -11.74 -12.69
N GLU A 67 7.74 -11.21 -13.91
CA GLU A 67 6.65 -10.93 -14.85
C GLU A 67 5.69 -12.12 -15.05
N ARG A 68 6.23 -13.33 -15.26
CA ARG A 68 5.41 -14.54 -15.46
C ARG A 68 4.54 -14.87 -14.25
N ALA A 69 5.06 -14.68 -13.04
CA ALA A 69 4.30 -14.89 -11.81
C ALA A 69 3.22 -13.83 -11.62
N VAL A 70 3.51 -12.57 -11.92
CA VAL A 70 2.55 -11.47 -11.95
C VAL A 70 1.40 -11.80 -12.90
N SER A 71 1.71 -12.20 -14.14
CA SER A 71 0.71 -12.55 -15.15
C SER A 71 -0.09 -13.81 -14.77
N ARG A 72 0.57 -14.87 -14.30
CA ARG A 72 -0.04 -16.16 -13.95
C ARG A 72 -1.03 -16.05 -12.79
N ASN A 73 -0.69 -15.28 -11.78
CA ASN A 73 -1.52 -15.06 -10.61
C ASN A 73 -2.48 -13.86 -10.77
N GLN A 74 -2.63 -13.31 -11.97
CA GLN A 74 -3.50 -12.17 -12.29
C GLN A 74 -3.26 -10.97 -11.36
N ILE A 75 -2.01 -10.78 -10.89
CA ILE A 75 -1.64 -9.71 -9.96
C ILE A 75 -1.77 -8.36 -10.68
N SER A 76 -2.71 -7.53 -10.23
CA SER A 76 -2.95 -6.20 -10.77
C SER A 76 -2.56 -5.08 -9.80
N ALA A 77 -2.41 -5.38 -8.51
CA ALA A 77 -2.16 -4.40 -7.48
C ALA A 77 -1.25 -4.96 -6.37
N LEU A 78 -0.67 -4.06 -5.57
CA LEU A 78 0.23 -4.43 -4.48
C LEU A 78 -0.44 -5.36 -3.45
N LYS A 79 -1.72 -5.13 -3.14
CA LYS A 79 -2.46 -5.98 -2.20
C LYS A 79 -2.57 -7.44 -2.65
N ASN A 80 -2.72 -7.69 -3.95
CA ASN A 80 -2.72 -9.04 -4.50
C ASN A 80 -1.34 -9.71 -4.40
N LEU A 81 -0.27 -8.93 -4.60
CA LEU A 81 1.10 -9.42 -4.48
C LEU A 81 1.46 -9.78 -3.03
N ALA A 82 0.94 -9.03 -2.06
CA ALA A 82 1.19 -9.27 -0.64
C ALA A 82 0.80 -10.69 -0.20
N GLU A 83 -0.23 -11.27 -0.82
CA GLU A 83 -0.73 -12.63 -0.51
C GLU A 83 0.29 -13.74 -0.86
N MET A 84 1.31 -13.45 -1.68
CA MET A 84 2.39 -14.38 -2.03
C MET A 84 3.62 -14.24 -1.13
N VAL A 85 3.69 -13.19 -0.31
CA VAL A 85 4.87 -12.84 0.49
C VAL A 85 4.68 -13.27 1.94
N PRO A 86 5.62 -14.07 2.53
CA PRO A 86 5.51 -14.48 3.91
C PRO A 86 5.43 -13.28 4.87
N ASN A 87 4.53 -13.35 5.85
CA ASN A 87 4.35 -12.34 6.89
C ASN A 87 4.08 -10.90 6.39
N LEU A 88 3.60 -10.74 5.16
CA LEU A 88 3.10 -9.49 4.61
C LEU A 88 1.57 -9.56 4.50
N HIS A 89 0.89 -8.53 4.98
CA HIS A 89 -0.56 -8.41 4.90
C HIS A 89 -0.96 -6.96 4.61
N ILE A 90 -1.78 -6.77 3.60
CA ILE A 90 -2.34 -5.46 3.24
C ILE A 90 -3.86 -5.62 3.27
N PRO A 91 -4.54 -5.13 4.33
CA PRO A 91 -5.99 -5.17 4.43
C PRO A 91 -6.64 -4.40 3.27
N ASP A 92 -7.74 -4.91 2.74
CA ASP A 92 -8.54 -4.20 1.76
C ASP A 92 -9.60 -3.34 2.46
N TYR A 93 -9.49 -2.02 2.36
CA TYR A 93 -10.43 -1.06 2.94
C TYR A 93 -11.59 -0.73 2.00
N GLY A 94 -11.80 -1.52 0.95
CA GLY A 94 -12.84 -1.29 -0.04
C GLY A 94 -12.55 -0.17 -1.02
N SER A 95 -11.31 0.33 -1.05
CA SER A 95 -10.86 1.32 -2.02
C SER A 95 -9.38 1.13 -2.39
N ARG A 96 -8.91 1.85 -3.41
CA ARG A 96 -7.49 1.89 -3.81
C ARG A 96 -6.64 2.80 -2.89
N MET A 97 -7.23 3.42 -1.90
CA MET A 97 -6.45 4.11 -0.88
C MET A 97 -5.70 3.08 -0.03
N THR A 98 -4.38 3.12 -0.02
CA THR A 98 -3.58 2.25 0.82
C THR A 98 -3.54 2.80 2.23
N SER A 99 -4.30 2.19 3.11
CA SER A 99 -4.42 2.65 4.48
C SER A 99 -3.36 2.01 5.39
N SER A 100 -3.11 0.70 5.25
CA SER A 100 -2.19 -0.02 6.12
C SER A 100 -1.39 -1.08 5.39
N ILE A 101 -0.16 -1.29 5.86
CA ILE A 101 0.69 -2.41 5.47
C ILE A 101 1.22 -3.03 6.75
N TYR A 102 1.00 -4.32 6.93
CA TYR A 102 1.51 -5.08 8.07
C TYR A 102 2.56 -6.07 7.60
N VAL A 103 3.73 -6.03 8.22
CA VAL A 103 4.82 -6.96 7.95
C VAL A 103 5.45 -7.41 9.25
N ARG A 104 5.56 -8.74 9.45
CA ARG A 104 6.12 -9.34 10.67
C ARG A 104 5.51 -8.79 11.97
N GLY A 105 4.22 -8.45 11.95
CA GLY A 105 3.51 -7.89 13.10
C GLY A 105 3.71 -6.39 13.35
N LEU A 106 4.52 -5.71 12.53
CA LEU A 106 4.63 -4.25 12.52
C LEU A 106 3.61 -3.67 11.54
N GLY A 107 3.01 -2.56 11.89
CA GLY A 107 2.07 -1.85 11.00
C GLY A 107 1.29 -0.77 11.74
N ALA A 108 0.67 0.11 10.99
CA ALA A 108 -0.25 1.12 11.51
C ALA A 108 -1.40 1.31 10.53
N ARG A 109 -2.56 1.65 11.06
CA ARG A 109 -3.77 1.83 10.27
C ARG A 109 -3.79 3.15 9.50
N ILE A 110 -3.32 4.22 10.12
CA ILE A 110 -3.29 5.58 9.54
C ILE A 110 -1.86 6.12 9.52
N ASP A 111 -1.67 7.27 8.88
CA ASP A 111 -0.43 8.02 8.74
C ASP A 111 0.74 7.25 8.12
N GLN A 112 1.91 7.26 8.73
CA GLN A 112 3.15 6.80 8.12
C GLN A 112 3.19 5.27 7.92
N PRO A 113 3.64 4.76 6.76
CA PRO A 113 3.77 3.33 6.52
C PRO A 113 5.00 2.74 7.24
N VAL A 114 4.99 1.43 7.48
CA VAL A 114 6.15 0.69 7.99
C VAL A 114 7.03 0.16 6.85
N MET A 115 6.55 0.17 5.62
CA MET A 115 7.28 -0.24 4.42
C MET A 115 7.39 0.91 3.44
N GLY A 116 8.59 1.09 2.90
CA GLY A 116 8.83 1.97 1.76
C GLY A 116 8.47 1.29 0.43
N MET A 117 8.23 2.09 -0.60
CA MET A 117 8.02 1.61 -1.96
C MET A 117 8.80 2.44 -2.96
N THR A 118 9.40 1.78 -3.96
CA THR A 118 10.08 2.44 -5.08
C THR A 118 9.59 1.89 -6.42
N ILE A 119 9.57 2.73 -7.44
CA ILE A 119 9.38 2.31 -8.83
C ILE A 119 10.57 2.78 -9.64
N ASP A 120 11.28 1.85 -10.28
CA ASP A 120 12.52 2.13 -11.02
C ASP A 120 13.50 3.00 -10.19
N ASN A 121 13.65 2.67 -8.90
CA ASN A 121 14.43 3.35 -7.86
C ASN A 121 13.90 4.71 -7.36
N VAL A 122 12.83 5.24 -7.91
CA VAL A 122 12.17 6.46 -7.44
C VAL A 122 11.32 6.13 -6.21
N PRO A 123 11.59 6.70 -5.02
CA PRO A 123 10.81 6.44 -3.82
C PRO A 123 9.42 7.08 -3.93
N LEU A 124 8.37 6.34 -3.58
CA LEU A 124 7.02 6.87 -3.42
C LEU A 124 6.84 7.39 -1.98
N MET A 125 6.49 8.65 -1.84
CA MET A 125 6.38 9.31 -0.54
C MET A 125 4.94 9.27 0.01
N GLN A 126 3.92 9.37 -0.87
CA GLN A 126 2.53 9.32 -0.47
C GLN A 126 2.02 7.87 -0.39
N LYS A 127 1.77 7.40 0.83
CA LYS A 127 1.28 6.05 1.12
C LYS A 127 -0.04 5.71 0.41
N ASN A 128 -0.97 6.66 0.33
CA ASN A 128 -2.27 6.44 -0.30
C ASN A 128 -2.13 5.93 -1.75
N ALA A 129 -1.04 6.30 -2.43
CA ALA A 129 -0.73 5.92 -3.80
C ALA A 129 -0.07 4.53 -3.96
N PHE A 130 0.21 3.79 -2.89
CA PHE A 130 0.92 2.50 -2.97
C PHE A 130 0.11 1.41 -3.68
N ASP A 131 -1.23 1.43 -3.57
CA ASP A 131 -2.09 0.50 -4.32
C ASP A 131 -2.37 1.05 -5.73
N MET A 132 -1.36 0.92 -6.60
CA MET A 132 -1.43 1.29 -8.01
C MET A 132 -1.62 0.06 -8.90
N GLU A 133 -2.01 0.30 -10.16
CA GLU A 133 -2.05 -0.74 -11.18
C GLU A 133 -0.64 -1.18 -11.56
N LEU A 134 -0.34 -2.48 -11.40
CA LEU A 134 0.91 -3.09 -11.76
C LEU A 134 0.89 -3.47 -13.25
N SER A 135 1.22 -2.50 -14.10
CA SER A 135 1.36 -2.69 -15.55
C SER A 135 2.82 -2.62 -15.97
N ASP A 136 3.20 -3.39 -16.99
CA ASP A 136 4.53 -3.32 -17.60
C ASP A 136 5.67 -3.67 -16.62
N ILE A 137 5.43 -4.64 -15.76
CA ILE A 137 6.34 -5.02 -14.68
C ILE A 137 7.32 -6.08 -15.16
N GLU A 138 8.62 -5.84 -14.96
CA GLU A 138 9.67 -6.84 -15.10
C GLU A 138 9.71 -7.75 -13.86
N ARG A 139 9.75 -7.12 -12.67
CA ARG A 139 9.75 -7.83 -11.39
C ARG A 139 9.36 -6.91 -10.23
N VAL A 140 8.94 -7.53 -9.15
CA VAL A 140 8.76 -6.87 -7.85
C VAL A 140 9.65 -7.58 -6.83
N GLU A 141 10.40 -6.80 -6.07
CA GLU A 141 11.26 -7.29 -4.98
C GLU A 141 10.68 -6.80 -3.65
N VAL A 142 10.38 -7.73 -2.75
CA VAL A 142 9.93 -7.41 -1.39
C VAL A 142 11.04 -7.78 -0.42
N LEU A 143 11.67 -6.78 0.17
CA LEU A 143 12.71 -6.91 1.19
C LEU A 143 12.04 -6.81 2.55
N ARG A 144 12.14 -7.85 3.37
CA ARG A 144 11.54 -7.91 4.70
C ARG A 144 12.56 -7.64 5.81
N GLY A 145 12.11 -7.00 6.88
CA GLY A 145 12.99 -6.49 7.94
C GLY A 145 13.56 -5.11 7.64
N PRO A 146 14.10 -4.41 8.65
CA PRO A 146 14.47 -3.01 8.53
C PRO A 146 15.48 -2.73 7.41
N GLN A 147 15.12 -1.82 6.53
CA GLN A 147 15.96 -1.30 5.45
C GLN A 147 16.35 0.16 5.67
N SER A 148 16.11 0.69 6.88
CA SER A 148 16.24 2.12 7.17
C SER A 148 17.66 2.65 6.99
N THR A 149 18.70 1.81 7.11
CA THR A 149 20.09 2.24 6.88
C THR A 149 20.32 2.70 5.43
N LEU A 150 19.73 2.05 4.43
CA LEU A 150 19.92 2.41 3.02
C LEU A 150 18.75 3.22 2.44
N TYR A 151 17.52 2.94 2.86
CA TYR A 151 16.31 3.53 2.30
C TYR A 151 15.70 4.65 3.17
N GLY A 152 16.10 4.74 4.46
CA GLY A 152 15.69 5.81 5.36
C GLY A 152 14.31 5.62 5.97
N ARG A 153 13.59 6.71 6.08
CA ARG A 153 12.29 6.82 6.75
C ARG A 153 11.29 5.76 6.30
N ASN A 154 10.42 5.35 7.23
CA ASN A 154 9.26 4.51 6.95
C ASN A 154 9.61 3.15 6.28
N THR A 155 10.81 2.62 6.54
CA THR A 155 11.27 1.32 6.03
C THR A 155 11.64 0.36 7.16
N MET A 156 11.03 0.55 8.31
CA MET A 156 11.23 -0.24 9.53
C MET A 156 10.81 -1.71 9.34
N GLY A 157 9.78 -1.97 8.54
CA GLY A 157 9.30 -3.31 8.22
C GLY A 157 9.89 -3.87 6.94
N GLY A 158 10.35 -3.02 6.02
CA GLY A 158 10.90 -3.45 4.74
C GLY A 158 10.72 -2.44 3.61
N VAL A 159 10.98 -2.91 2.38
CA VAL A 159 10.83 -2.12 1.14
C VAL A 159 10.26 -3.00 0.03
N VAL A 160 9.38 -2.43 -0.78
CA VAL A 160 8.90 -2.99 -2.05
C VAL A 160 9.56 -2.22 -3.19
N ASN A 161 10.38 -2.88 -3.98
CA ASN A 161 10.98 -2.30 -5.18
C ASN A 161 10.29 -2.88 -6.42
N ILE A 162 9.71 -2.02 -7.23
CA ILE A 162 9.05 -2.37 -8.49
C ILE A 162 9.96 -1.93 -9.63
N TYR A 163 10.27 -2.86 -10.52
CA TYR A 163 11.04 -2.59 -11.73
C TYR A 163 10.18 -2.85 -12.95
N THR A 164 10.16 -1.90 -13.87
CA THR A 164 9.41 -2.00 -15.11
C THR A 164 10.30 -2.43 -16.26
N LEU A 165 9.73 -3.01 -17.31
CA LEU A 165 10.47 -3.54 -18.44
C LEU A 165 11.35 -2.47 -19.10
N SER A 166 12.57 -2.86 -19.44
CA SER A 166 13.54 -2.00 -20.10
C SER A 166 13.47 -2.17 -21.63
N PRO A 167 13.36 -1.08 -22.40
CA PRO A 167 13.39 -1.15 -23.88
C PRO A 167 14.77 -1.52 -24.47
N PHE A 168 15.81 -1.65 -23.64
CA PHE A 168 17.07 -2.26 -24.06
C PHE A 168 17.07 -3.80 -23.95
N HIS A 169 16.11 -4.38 -23.24
CA HIS A 169 16.02 -5.82 -23.03
C HIS A 169 14.79 -6.43 -23.73
N TYR A 170 13.83 -5.60 -24.09
CA TYR A 170 12.63 -6.01 -24.79
C TYR A 170 12.34 -5.02 -25.92
N GLU A 171 12.00 -5.54 -27.10
CA GLU A 171 11.64 -4.78 -28.30
C GLU A 171 10.30 -5.30 -28.84
N GLY A 172 9.47 -4.40 -29.38
CA GLY A 172 8.18 -4.74 -29.95
C GLY A 172 6.98 -4.21 -29.18
N ALA A 173 5.81 -4.83 -29.35
CA ALA A 173 4.55 -4.38 -28.74
C ALA A 173 3.89 -5.49 -27.93
N ARG A 174 3.19 -5.11 -26.87
CA ARG A 174 2.36 -6.00 -26.06
C ARG A 174 0.96 -5.45 -25.94
N LEU A 175 -0.03 -6.32 -26.05
CA LEU A 175 -1.43 -6.01 -25.83
C LEU A 175 -2.03 -7.08 -24.92
N GLN A 176 -2.73 -6.66 -23.88
CA GLN A 176 -3.47 -7.54 -22.99
C GLN A 176 -4.91 -7.05 -22.85
N LEU A 177 -5.86 -7.95 -23.08
CA LEU A 177 -7.30 -7.72 -22.94
C LEU A 177 -7.86 -8.73 -21.95
N GLY A 178 -8.49 -8.24 -20.88
CA GLY A 178 -9.10 -9.08 -19.85
C GLY A 178 -10.57 -8.74 -19.64
N TYR A 179 -11.38 -9.76 -19.35
CA TYR A 179 -12.75 -9.59 -18.92
C TYR A 179 -13.08 -10.59 -17.80
N SER A 180 -13.76 -10.15 -16.75
CA SER A 180 -14.10 -11.02 -15.63
C SER A 180 -15.42 -10.62 -14.96
N THR A 181 -15.88 -11.46 -14.03
CA THR A 181 -17.03 -11.17 -13.15
C THR A 181 -16.92 -9.78 -12.53
N GLY A 182 -18.06 -9.17 -12.16
CA GLY A 182 -18.12 -7.77 -11.75
C GLY A 182 -18.02 -6.81 -12.94
N ASN A 183 -18.33 -7.30 -14.18
CA ASN A 183 -18.22 -6.54 -15.43
C ASN A 183 -16.85 -5.85 -15.55
N THR A 184 -15.80 -6.54 -15.08
CA THR A 184 -14.45 -5.98 -15.05
C THR A 184 -13.78 -6.11 -16.40
N PHE A 185 -13.45 -5.01 -17.03
CA PHE A 185 -12.67 -4.96 -18.28
C PHE A 185 -11.29 -4.37 -18.00
N ARG A 186 -10.24 -5.00 -18.54
CA ARG A 186 -8.85 -4.55 -18.46
C ARG A 186 -8.24 -4.48 -19.84
N LEU A 187 -7.59 -3.37 -20.13
CA LEU A 187 -6.77 -3.16 -21.31
C LEU A 187 -5.38 -2.71 -20.86
N ARG A 188 -4.34 -3.35 -21.32
CA ARG A 188 -2.94 -2.91 -21.17
C ARG A 188 -2.26 -2.97 -22.53
N ALA A 189 -1.55 -1.94 -22.89
CA ALA A 189 -0.80 -1.86 -24.13
C ALA A 189 0.57 -1.24 -23.85
N SER A 190 1.62 -1.81 -24.44
CA SER A 190 2.98 -1.31 -24.30
C SER A 190 3.74 -1.44 -25.62
N PHE A 191 4.62 -0.49 -25.88
CA PHE A 191 5.49 -0.46 -27.05
C PHE A 191 6.92 -0.14 -26.61
N TYR A 192 7.88 -0.85 -27.18
CA TYR A 192 9.30 -0.74 -26.85
C TYR A 192 10.09 -0.65 -28.14
N GLU A 193 11.01 0.29 -28.21
CA GLU A 193 11.82 0.55 -29.37
C GLU A 193 13.25 0.87 -28.97
N GLN A 194 14.18 0.14 -29.53
CA GLN A 194 15.61 0.45 -29.46
C GLN A 194 16.05 1.14 -30.75
N PHE A 195 16.14 2.48 -30.74
CA PHE A 195 16.53 3.24 -31.93
C PHE A 195 17.95 2.90 -32.42
N ASN A 196 18.86 2.60 -31.48
CA ASN A 196 20.24 2.21 -31.71
C ASN A 196 20.87 1.75 -30.39
N ASP A 197 22.15 1.34 -30.40
CA ASP A 197 22.87 0.87 -29.22
C ASP A 197 22.90 1.87 -28.04
N LYS A 198 22.56 3.14 -28.27
CA LYS A 198 22.63 4.22 -27.28
C LYS A 198 21.27 4.69 -26.78
N TRP A 199 20.24 4.63 -27.59
CA TRP A 199 18.92 5.20 -27.28
C TRP A 199 17.83 4.15 -27.40
N ALA A 200 16.99 4.11 -26.40
CA ALA A 200 15.79 3.28 -26.39
C ALA A 200 14.63 4.00 -25.68
N THR A 201 13.41 3.68 -26.06
CA THR A 201 12.21 4.24 -25.47
C THR A 201 11.13 3.19 -25.27
N SER A 202 10.26 3.38 -24.28
CA SER A 202 9.02 2.61 -24.16
C SER A 202 7.87 3.51 -23.77
N VAL A 203 6.67 3.12 -24.22
CA VAL A 203 5.40 3.75 -23.82
C VAL A 203 4.46 2.64 -23.42
N SER A 204 3.85 2.77 -22.26
CA SER A 204 2.80 1.86 -21.80
C SER A 204 1.57 2.63 -21.35
N ALA A 205 0.39 2.01 -21.52
CA ALA A 205 -0.88 2.56 -21.06
C ALA A 205 -1.79 1.43 -20.58
N TYR A 206 -2.67 1.76 -19.65
CA TYR A 206 -3.68 0.82 -19.17
C TYR A 206 -5.01 1.50 -18.92
N ARG A 207 -6.07 0.71 -18.99
CA ARG A 207 -7.41 1.06 -18.53
C ARG A 207 -8.05 -0.12 -17.82
N THR A 208 -8.60 0.11 -16.64
CA THR A 208 -9.42 -0.86 -15.89
C THR A 208 -10.77 -0.23 -15.60
N THR A 209 -11.86 -0.96 -15.86
CA THR A 209 -13.21 -0.60 -15.43
C THR A 209 -13.86 -1.80 -14.77
N SER A 210 -14.66 -1.58 -13.72
CA SER A 210 -15.41 -2.60 -13.01
C SER A 210 -16.68 -2.02 -12.43
N ASP A 211 -17.77 -2.78 -12.43
CA ASP A 211 -18.99 -2.42 -11.71
C ASP A 211 -18.91 -2.82 -10.22
N GLY A 212 -17.90 -3.64 -9.85
CA GLY A 212 -17.71 -4.13 -8.48
C GLY A 212 -18.53 -5.38 -8.16
N PHE A 213 -18.64 -5.69 -6.87
CA PHE A 213 -19.25 -6.93 -6.36
C PHE A 213 -20.33 -6.68 -5.30
N PHE A 214 -20.38 -5.50 -4.73
CA PHE A 214 -21.24 -5.15 -3.62
C PHE A 214 -22.23 -4.05 -4.01
N LYS A 215 -23.40 -4.11 -3.39
CA LYS A 215 -24.47 -3.13 -3.62
C LYS A 215 -24.87 -2.47 -2.31
N ASN A 216 -25.17 -1.19 -2.39
CA ASN A 216 -25.89 -0.49 -1.33
C ASN A 216 -27.35 -0.90 -1.36
N GLU A 217 -27.83 -1.59 -0.32
CA GLU A 217 -29.19 -2.13 -0.26
C GLU A 217 -30.27 -1.06 -0.10
N LEU A 218 -29.88 0.14 0.39
CA LEU A 218 -30.81 1.27 0.49
C LEU A 218 -31.09 1.92 -0.89
N THR A 219 -30.02 2.10 -1.69
CA THR A 219 -30.11 2.83 -2.96
C THR A 219 -30.13 1.93 -4.20
N GLY A 220 -29.72 0.66 -4.07
CA GLY A 220 -29.52 -0.28 -5.17
C GLY A 220 -28.28 -0.01 -6.03
N ALA A 221 -27.47 1.00 -5.69
CA ALA A 221 -26.28 1.37 -6.45
C ALA A 221 -25.12 0.41 -6.16
N ASP A 222 -24.26 0.21 -7.18
CA ASP A 222 -22.97 -0.49 -7.00
C ASP A 222 -22.05 0.36 -6.11
N THR A 223 -21.40 -0.26 -5.11
CA THR A 223 -20.58 0.47 -4.13
C THR A 223 -19.12 0.52 -4.52
N ASP A 224 -18.54 -0.60 -4.96
CA ASP A 224 -17.12 -0.77 -5.22
C ASP A 224 -16.74 -0.74 -6.71
N TRP A 225 -17.51 0.03 -7.51
CA TRP A 225 -17.18 0.28 -8.92
C TRP A 225 -15.83 1.00 -9.05
N GLU A 226 -15.12 0.75 -10.14
CA GLU A 226 -13.78 1.32 -10.39
C GLU A 226 -13.61 1.75 -11.84
N LYS A 227 -12.90 2.87 -12.05
CA LYS A 227 -12.34 3.32 -13.33
C LYS A 227 -10.92 3.80 -13.06
N SER A 228 -9.94 3.16 -13.67
CA SER A 228 -8.52 3.48 -13.50
C SER A 228 -7.85 3.54 -14.85
N ASP A 229 -7.19 4.64 -15.14
CA ASP A 229 -6.45 4.92 -16.37
C ASP A 229 -5.02 5.35 -16.00
N GLY A 230 -4.05 4.97 -16.81
CA GLY A 230 -2.68 5.44 -16.60
C GLY A 230 -1.74 5.08 -17.72
N GLY A 231 -0.54 5.61 -17.61
CA GLY A 231 0.52 5.36 -18.58
C GLY A 231 1.90 5.73 -18.07
N ARG A 232 2.91 5.25 -18.77
CA ARG A 232 4.32 5.50 -18.49
C ARG A 232 5.08 5.69 -19.78
N TRP A 233 5.96 6.65 -19.78
CA TRP A 233 6.95 6.84 -20.84
C TRP A 233 8.34 6.78 -20.24
N LYS A 234 9.21 5.97 -20.87
CA LYS A 234 10.63 5.87 -20.54
C LYS A 234 11.49 6.30 -21.72
N LEU A 235 12.53 7.04 -21.42
CA LEU A 235 13.60 7.38 -22.37
C LEU A 235 14.93 7.02 -21.74
N LEU A 236 15.67 6.14 -22.42
CA LEU A 236 16.94 5.62 -21.93
C LEU A 236 18.07 6.00 -22.89
N TYR A 237 19.17 6.46 -22.30
CA TYR A 237 20.44 6.67 -22.99
C TYR A 237 21.55 5.88 -22.31
N ARG A 238 22.41 5.27 -23.10
CA ARG A 238 23.66 4.67 -22.63
C ARG A 238 24.78 4.92 -23.62
N ASN A 239 26.01 4.96 -23.12
CA ASN A 239 27.19 5.02 -23.97
C ASN A 239 28.23 3.97 -23.57
N ASN A 240 29.20 3.73 -24.45
CA ASN A 240 30.27 2.75 -24.22
C ASN A 240 31.33 3.23 -23.20
N LYS A 241 31.15 4.41 -22.59
CA LYS A 241 32.02 4.99 -21.57
C LYS A 241 31.46 4.93 -20.17
N GLY A 242 30.39 4.12 -19.96
CA GLY A 242 29.79 3.86 -18.65
C GLY A 242 28.72 4.86 -18.23
N LEU A 243 28.32 5.81 -19.06
CA LEU A 243 27.19 6.72 -18.75
C LEU A 243 25.86 6.08 -19.17
N ARG A 244 24.90 6.07 -18.23
CA ARG A 244 23.49 5.71 -18.44
C ARG A 244 22.62 6.85 -17.91
N ILE A 245 21.59 7.21 -18.65
CA ILE A 245 20.57 8.18 -18.24
C ILE A 245 19.22 7.53 -18.52
N GLU A 246 18.36 7.53 -17.52
CA GLU A 246 17.00 7.02 -17.60
C GLU A 246 16.05 8.09 -17.08
N ASN A 247 15.09 8.48 -17.89
CA ASN A 247 13.98 9.32 -17.46
C ASN A 247 12.69 8.51 -17.59
N THR A 248 11.87 8.54 -16.55
CA THR A 248 10.60 7.84 -16.46
C THR A 248 9.51 8.80 -16.01
N LEU A 249 8.57 9.11 -16.91
CA LEU A 249 7.37 9.88 -16.63
C LEU A 249 6.18 8.94 -16.50
N SER A 250 5.45 9.01 -15.39
CA SER A 250 4.28 8.18 -15.12
C SER A 250 3.07 9.04 -14.74
N PHE A 251 1.91 8.60 -15.17
CA PHE A 251 0.62 9.22 -14.89
C PHE A 251 -0.39 8.14 -14.54
N ALA A 252 -1.23 8.37 -13.51
CA ALA A 252 -2.35 7.50 -13.20
C ALA A 252 -3.52 8.29 -12.61
N GLU A 253 -4.73 7.97 -13.06
CA GLU A 253 -5.98 8.47 -12.51
C GLU A 253 -6.83 7.28 -12.07
N THR A 254 -7.39 7.34 -10.86
CA THR A 254 -8.33 6.35 -10.34
C THR A 254 -9.56 7.05 -9.82
N LYS A 255 -10.73 6.56 -10.22
CA LYS A 255 -12.05 6.98 -9.72
C LYS A 255 -12.82 5.75 -9.34
N GLN A 256 -13.36 5.72 -8.13
CA GLN A 256 -14.13 4.59 -7.65
C GLN A 256 -15.20 5.00 -6.66
N GLY A 257 -16.18 4.14 -6.47
CA GLY A 257 -17.06 4.16 -5.32
C GLY A 257 -16.27 3.73 -4.09
N GLY A 258 -16.57 2.57 -3.57
CA GLY A 258 -15.81 1.99 -2.48
C GLY A 258 -16.56 2.01 -1.16
N TYR A 259 -15.86 1.47 -0.16
CA TYR A 259 -16.32 1.41 1.22
C TYR A 259 -17.61 0.58 1.42
N PRO A 260 -17.71 -0.65 0.86
CA PRO A 260 -18.88 -1.52 1.01
C PRO A 260 -18.88 -2.16 2.39
N TYR A 261 -19.04 -1.35 3.44
CA TYR A 261 -19.02 -1.80 4.82
C TYR A 261 -20.37 -2.31 5.26
N ALA A 262 -20.42 -3.58 5.66
CA ALA A 262 -21.62 -4.18 6.22
C ALA A 262 -21.71 -3.88 7.73
N PHE A 263 -22.87 -3.41 8.18
CA PHE A 263 -23.15 -3.19 9.60
C PHE A 263 -23.26 -4.53 10.34
N LEU A 264 -22.56 -4.70 11.45
CA LEU A 264 -22.59 -5.93 12.27
C LEU A 264 -23.46 -5.83 13.52
N GLY A 265 -23.82 -4.62 13.93
CA GLY A 265 -24.56 -4.35 15.15
C GLY A 265 -23.93 -3.20 15.94
N GLY A 266 -24.65 -2.70 16.94
CA GLY A 266 -24.20 -1.62 17.80
C GLY A 266 -25.31 -0.68 18.21
N ARG A 267 -24.95 0.54 18.57
CA ARG A 267 -25.85 1.56 19.13
C ARG A 267 -27.02 1.91 18.17
N SER A 268 -26.79 1.85 16.87
CA SER A 268 -27.79 2.22 15.86
C SER A 268 -28.70 1.05 15.42
N GLU A 269 -28.50 -0.17 15.94
CA GLU A 269 -29.31 -1.32 15.55
C GLU A 269 -30.79 -1.11 15.80
N GLY A 270 -31.61 -1.32 14.77
CA GLY A 270 -33.05 -1.12 14.82
C GLY A 270 -33.51 0.35 14.81
N VAL A 271 -32.60 1.32 14.83
CA VAL A 271 -32.96 2.75 14.64
C VAL A 271 -33.40 2.96 13.19
N THR A 272 -34.45 3.72 12.99
CA THR A 272 -34.99 4.02 11.65
C THR A 272 -34.66 5.44 11.23
N ASN A 273 -34.41 5.60 9.93
CA ASN A 273 -34.32 6.94 9.31
C ASN A 273 -35.71 7.57 9.14
N ALA A 274 -35.77 8.77 8.58
CA ALA A 274 -37.01 9.51 8.36
C ALA A 274 -38.00 8.76 7.42
N ASP A 275 -37.50 7.92 6.53
CA ASP A 275 -38.28 7.15 5.56
C ASP A 275 -38.71 5.78 6.14
N GLY A 276 -38.36 5.47 7.40
CA GLY A 276 -38.71 4.24 8.08
C GLY A 276 -37.79 3.04 7.77
N TYR A 277 -36.62 3.26 7.13
CA TYR A 277 -35.63 2.23 6.87
C TYR A 277 -34.79 1.98 8.14
N ALA A 278 -34.80 0.73 8.63
CA ALA A 278 -34.12 0.36 9.87
C ALA A 278 -32.67 -0.07 9.63
N VAL A 279 -31.77 0.33 10.52
CA VAL A 279 -30.38 -0.17 10.54
C VAL A 279 -30.38 -1.66 10.92
N THR A 280 -29.94 -2.50 10.00
CA THR A 280 -30.04 -3.97 10.14
C THR A 280 -28.68 -4.65 9.99
N PRO A 281 -28.30 -5.56 10.91
CA PRO A 281 -27.05 -6.31 10.78
C PRO A 281 -26.94 -7.12 9.48
N GLY A 282 -25.76 -7.12 8.91
CA GLY A 282 -25.41 -7.81 7.67
C GLY A 282 -25.56 -6.98 6.39
N GLN A 283 -26.24 -5.83 6.48
CA GLN A 283 -26.51 -4.95 5.32
C GLN A 283 -25.44 -3.91 5.08
N ILE A 284 -25.22 -3.61 3.81
CA ILE A 284 -24.50 -2.43 3.32
C ILE A 284 -25.58 -1.42 2.94
N ALA A 285 -25.83 -0.44 3.81
CA ALA A 285 -26.93 0.51 3.61
C ALA A 285 -26.54 1.89 4.18
N TYR A 286 -26.25 2.84 3.32
CA TYR A 286 -25.92 4.21 3.68
C TYR A 286 -26.60 5.20 2.69
N ASN A 287 -26.90 6.40 3.16
CA ASN A 287 -27.73 7.36 2.44
C ASN A 287 -26.91 8.33 1.57
N ASP A 288 -25.72 8.69 2.00
CA ASP A 288 -24.81 9.54 1.21
C ASP A 288 -23.88 8.73 0.32
N SER A 289 -23.43 9.31 -0.79
CA SER A 289 -22.51 8.61 -1.69
C SER A 289 -21.08 8.56 -1.16
N CYS A 290 -20.47 7.39 -1.18
CA CYS A 290 -19.03 7.25 -0.95
C CYS A 290 -18.28 7.24 -2.28
N ARG A 291 -17.11 7.91 -2.33
CA ARG A 291 -16.21 7.90 -3.49
C ARG A 291 -14.76 8.11 -3.08
N TYR A 292 -13.88 7.66 -3.94
CA TYR A 292 -12.46 7.93 -3.87
C TYR A 292 -11.91 8.25 -5.26
N GLU A 293 -11.20 9.37 -5.37
CA GLU A 293 -10.56 9.82 -6.60
C GLU A 293 -9.10 10.14 -6.33
N ARG A 294 -8.20 9.72 -7.22
CA ARG A 294 -6.78 10.01 -7.10
C ARG A 294 -6.16 10.26 -8.47
N LEU A 295 -5.39 11.33 -8.55
CA LEU A 295 -4.51 11.65 -9.67
C LEU A 295 -3.06 11.62 -9.17
N THR A 296 -2.18 10.91 -9.86
CA THR A 296 -0.75 10.92 -9.60
C THR A 296 0.04 11.25 -10.86
N LEU A 297 1.07 12.06 -10.71
CA LEU A 297 2.09 12.33 -11.72
C LEU A 297 3.45 12.10 -11.05
N SER A 298 4.33 11.35 -11.70
CA SER A 298 5.70 11.11 -11.20
C SER A 298 6.68 11.21 -12.35
N ASP A 299 7.74 11.98 -12.15
CA ASP A 299 8.89 12.05 -13.04
C ASP A 299 10.15 11.65 -12.27
N GLY A 300 10.89 10.70 -12.80
CA GLY A 300 12.14 10.21 -12.22
C GLY A 300 13.28 10.25 -13.22
N LEU A 301 14.38 10.90 -12.84
CA LEU A 301 15.61 10.99 -13.63
C LEU A 301 16.73 10.26 -12.90
N THR A 302 17.23 9.18 -13.47
CA THR A 302 18.41 8.45 -12.98
C THR A 302 19.59 8.71 -13.91
N ILE A 303 20.67 9.24 -13.35
CA ILE A 303 21.96 9.41 -14.05
C ILE A 303 22.97 8.51 -13.36
N GLN A 304 23.53 7.56 -14.10
CA GLN A 304 24.51 6.61 -13.59
C GLN A 304 25.79 6.69 -14.42
N TYR A 305 26.92 6.84 -13.75
CA TYR A 305 28.24 6.73 -14.35
C TYR A 305 29.01 5.59 -13.72
N GLU A 306 29.38 4.61 -14.54
CA GLU A 306 30.08 3.42 -14.11
C GLU A 306 31.47 3.32 -14.71
N THR A 307 32.43 2.95 -13.86
CA THR A 307 33.78 2.55 -14.23
C THR A 307 34.04 1.12 -13.77
N GLU A 308 35.20 0.59 -14.07
CA GLU A 308 35.61 -0.72 -13.52
C GLU A 308 35.75 -0.72 -11.99
N ARG A 309 35.95 0.44 -11.39
CA ARG A 309 36.32 0.58 -9.96
C ARG A 309 35.22 1.16 -9.09
N TYR A 310 34.31 1.96 -9.66
CA TYR A 310 33.22 2.62 -8.92
C TYR A 310 32.02 2.92 -9.82
N SER A 311 30.88 3.14 -9.20
CA SER A 311 29.71 3.75 -9.82
C SER A 311 29.27 4.98 -9.03
N LEU A 312 28.83 6.01 -9.73
CA LEU A 312 28.15 7.17 -9.18
C LEU A 312 26.74 7.20 -9.78
N THR A 313 25.73 7.29 -8.93
CA THR A 313 24.32 7.34 -9.35
C THR A 313 23.65 8.52 -8.69
N SER A 314 22.91 9.32 -9.44
CA SER A 314 22.01 10.36 -8.96
C SER A 314 20.60 9.98 -9.37
N ILE A 315 19.65 10.06 -8.43
CA ILE A 315 18.23 9.77 -8.65
C ILE A 315 17.44 10.98 -8.17
N THR A 316 16.98 11.79 -9.13
CA THR A 316 16.12 12.95 -8.87
C THR A 316 14.68 12.58 -9.17
N SER A 317 13.75 12.95 -8.31
CA SER A 317 12.33 12.75 -8.62
C SER A 317 11.45 13.95 -8.25
N TYR A 318 10.38 14.10 -9.02
CA TYR A 318 9.25 14.95 -8.68
C TYR A 318 7.97 14.13 -8.70
N GLN A 319 7.13 14.32 -7.69
CA GLN A 319 5.84 13.64 -7.58
C GLN A 319 4.75 14.66 -7.23
N PHE A 320 3.61 14.49 -7.85
CA PHE A 320 2.37 15.20 -7.54
C PHE A 320 1.26 14.19 -7.29
N THR A 321 0.51 14.40 -6.22
CA THR A 321 -0.69 13.61 -5.89
C THR A 321 -1.84 14.57 -5.58
N ASP A 322 -3.00 14.32 -6.18
CA ASP A 322 -4.30 14.91 -5.80
C ASP A 322 -5.23 13.74 -5.45
N ASP A 323 -5.62 13.66 -4.17
CA ASP A 323 -6.32 12.54 -3.55
C ASP A 323 -7.57 13.09 -2.87
N ASP A 324 -8.77 12.60 -3.24
CA ASP A 324 -10.05 13.03 -2.69
C ASP A 324 -10.89 11.83 -2.27
N MET A 325 -11.14 11.74 -0.97
CA MET A 325 -12.00 10.74 -0.35
C MET A 325 -13.25 11.43 0.20
N HIS A 326 -14.42 10.93 -0.17
CA HIS A 326 -15.70 11.37 0.38
C HIS A 326 -16.47 10.18 0.93
N LEU A 327 -16.97 10.29 2.15
CA LEU A 327 -17.63 9.21 2.89
C LEU A 327 -18.96 9.67 3.49
N ASP A 328 -19.94 8.80 3.42
CA ASP A 328 -20.96 8.67 4.46
C ASP A 328 -20.28 8.03 5.66
N ASN A 329 -19.91 8.84 6.66
CA ASN A 329 -18.99 8.36 7.70
C ASN A 329 -19.70 7.66 8.87
N ASP A 330 -21.03 7.63 8.90
CA ASP A 330 -21.78 6.78 9.80
C ASP A 330 -22.11 5.39 9.19
N PHE A 331 -21.94 5.24 7.85
CA PHE A 331 -22.15 4.00 7.09
C PHE A 331 -23.50 3.32 7.36
N THR A 332 -24.54 4.11 7.68
CA THR A 332 -25.87 3.63 7.98
C THR A 332 -26.94 4.39 7.15
N PRO A 333 -28.18 3.96 7.11
CA PRO A 333 -29.24 4.75 6.49
C PRO A 333 -29.63 6.01 7.28
N LEU A 334 -28.98 6.29 8.43
CA LEU A 334 -29.24 7.46 9.25
C LEU A 334 -28.51 8.67 8.66
N ASP A 335 -29.16 9.83 8.73
CA ASP A 335 -28.65 11.05 8.14
C ASP A 335 -27.80 11.84 9.15
N TYR A 336 -26.64 11.27 9.56
CA TYR A 336 -25.86 11.80 10.67
C TYR A 336 -24.74 12.74 10.23
N PHE A 337 -23.77 12.30 9.43
CA PHE A 337 -22.69 13.15 9.00
C PHE A 337 -21.88 12.56 7.83
N THR A 338 -21.27 13.48 7.07
CA THR A 338 -20.35 13.15 6.00
C THR A 338 -18.94 13.66 6.32
N LEU A 339 -17.94 13.01 5.75
CA LEU A 339 -16.54 13.40 5.82
C LEU A 339 -15.96 13.48 4.42
N GLN A 340 -15.22 14.54 4.14
CA GLN A 340 -14.33 14.59 2.98
C GLN A 340 -12.90 14.73 3.46
N GLN A 341 -11.95 14.16 2.74
CA GLN A 341 -10.52 14.38 2.92
C GLN A 341 -9.90 14.54 1.55
N LYS A 342 -9.39 15.73 1.28
CA LYS A 342 -8.72 16.06 0.04
C LYS A 342 -7.28 16.45 0.32
N ILE A 343 -6.34 15.77 -0.32
CA ILE A 343 -4.90 15.97 -0.14
C ILE A 343 -4.28 16.34 -1.47
N LYS A 344 -3.56 17.45 -1.51
CA LYS A 344 -2.64 17.80 -2.60
C LYS A 344 -1.23 17.78 -2.07
N GLU A 345 -0.37 17.04 -2.75
CA GLU A 345 1.01 16.86 -2.31
C GLU A 345 1.98 17.03 -3.47
N HIS A 346 3.02 17.81 -3.24
CA HIS A 346 4.18 17.96 -4.11
C HIS A 346 5.42 17.47 -3.38
N VAL A 347 6.19 16.58 -4.02
CA VAL A 347 7.42 16.03 -3.44
C VAL A 347 8.55 16.12 -4.43
N VAL A 348 9.72 16.55 -3.94
CA VAL A 348 10.98 16.46 -4.66
C VAL A 348 11.94 15.62 -3.83
N THR A 349 12.64 14.68 -4.47
CA THR A 349 13.69 13.89 -3.81
C THR A 349 14.96 13.85 -4.63
N GLU A 350 16.10 13.76 -3.94
CA GLU A 350 17.41 13.53 -4.56
C GLU A 350 18.17 12.49 -3.74
N ASP A 351 18.77 11.49 -4.43
CA ASP A 351 19.60 10.46 -3.82
C ASP A 351 20.89 10.28 -4.63
N VAL A 352 22.03 10.66 -4.07
CA VAL A 352 23.35 10.55 -4.71
C VAL A 352 24.13 9.42 -4.07
N ILE A 353 24.48 8.40 -4.85
CA ILE A 353 25.08 7.14 -4.37
C ILE A 353 26.43 6.94 -5.05
N PHE A 354 27.48 6.84 -4.25
CA PHE A 354 28.82 6.45 -4.68
C PHE A 354 29.16 5.06 -4.16
N ARG A 355 29.51 4.12 -5.04
CA ARG A 355 29.76 2.73 -4.69
C ARG A 355 31.02 2.20 -5.34
N SER A 356 31.79 1.41 -4.58
CA SER A 356 32.93 0.64 -5.11
C SER A 356 32.46 -0.52 -5.97
N LYS A 357 33.22 -0.85 -7.02
CA LYS A 357 33.00 -1.99 -7.93
C LYS A 357 34.23 -2.88 -8.05
N GLY A 358 34.09 -3.99 -8.75
CA GLY A 358 35.14 -4.95 -9.04
C GLY A 358 35.23 -6.08 -8.00
N ASP A 359 36.02 -7.12 -8.31
CA ASP A 359 36.25 -8.25 -7.41
C ASP A 359 37.30 -7.90 -6.36
N ARG A 360 36.83 -7.32 -5.25
CA ARG A 360 37.66 -6.87 -4.13
C ARG A 360 37.18 -7.54 -2.83
N ARG A 361 38.10 -7.62 -1.87
CA ARG A 361 37.74 -8.09 -0.51
C ARG A 361 36.95 -7.05 0.28
N TYR A 362 37.15 -5.76 -0.05
CA TYR A 362 36.50 -4.64 0.62
C TYR A 362 35.67 -3.85 -0.36
N HIS A 363 34.34 -3.72 -0.06
CA HIS A 363 33.40 -2.91 -0.77
C HIS A 363 32.83 -1.83 0.13
N TYR A 364 32.49 -0.71 -0.43
CA TYR A 364 31.87 0.39 0.30
C TYR A 364 30.85 1.13 -0.57
N LEU A 365 29.88 1.72 0.12
CA LEU A 365 28.86 2.59 -0.43
C LEU A 365 28.74 3.83 0.45
N PHE A 366 28.66 5.01 -0.16
CA PHE A 366 28.31 6.28 0.48
C PHE A 366 27.10 6.86 -0.26
N GLY A 367 26.14 7.41 0.48
CA GLY A 367 25.00 8.08 -0.10
C GLY A 367 24.63 9.36 0.65
N LEU A 368 24.05 10.29 -0.12
CA LEU A 368 23.43 11.51 0.39
C LEU A 368 22.00 11.54 -0.15
N TYR A 369 21.06 11.76 0.75
CA TYR A 369 19.64 11.83 0.41
C TYR A 369 19.03 13.10 0.93
N GLY A 370 18.11 13.69 0.17
CA GLY A 370 17.30 14.82 0.59
C GLY A 370 15.91 14.77 0.00
N PHE A 371 14.95 15.33 0.71
CA PHE A 371 13.59 15.53 0.21
C PHE A 371 12.98 16.83 0.71
N TYR A 372 12.05 17.36 -0.07
CA TYR A 372 11.11 18.39 0.30
C TYR A 372 9.70 17.92 -0.09
N ARG A 373 8.75 18.04 0.83
CA ARG A 373 7.34 17.72 0.64
C ARG A 373 6.52 18.92 1.06
N ASP A 374 5.61 19.32 0.18
CA ASP A 374 4.57 20.31 0.45
C ASP A 374 3.22 19.61 0.36
N GLN A 375 2.50 19.54 1.47
CA GLN A 375 1.22 18.85 1.57
C GLN A 375 0.16 19.80 2.11
N GLN A 376 -0.92 19.93 1.35
CA GLN A 376 -2.12 20.65 1.72
C GLN A 376 -3.26 19.66 1.87
N MET A 377 -4.03 19.77 2.95
CA MET A 377 -5.17 18.91 3.19
C MET A 377 -6.38 19.73 3.62
N GLU A 378 -7.52 19.48 2.97
CA GLU A 378 -8.85 19.93 3.38
C GLU A 378 -9.61 18.72 3.92
N ALA A 379 -10.18 18.82 5.13
CA ALA A 379 -10.88 17.70 5.77
C ALA A 379 -12.19 18.16 6.43
N PRO A 380 -13.16 18.68 5.67
CA PRO A 380 -14.45 19.11 6.21
C PRO A 380 -15.29 17.92 6.68
N VAL A 381 -15.91 18.06 7.85
CA VAL A 381 -16.94 17.17 8.39
C VAL A 381 -18.24 17.94 8.51
N VAL A 382 -19.33 17.40 7.93
CA VAL A 382 -20.63 18.06 7.97
C VAL A 382 -21.59 17.21 8.80
N PHE A 383 -21.88 17.65 10.03
CA PHE A 383 -22.95 17.06 10.82
C PHE A 383 -24.31 17.57 10.38
N LYS A 384 -25.24 16.66 10.18
CA LYS A 384 -26.62 16.96 9.83
C LYS A 384 -27.49 17.05 11.08
N PRO A 385 -28.68 17.66 11.03
CA PRO A 385 -29.49 17.92 12.24
C PRO A 385 -29.75 16.66 13.09
N ALA A 386 -30.09 15.53 12.46
CA ALA A 386 -30.30 14.27 13.18
C ALA A 386 -29.02 13.79 13.89
N GLY A 387 -27.85 13.95 13.25
CA GLY A 387 -26.56 13.63 13.84
C GLY A 387 -26.18 14.54 15.01
N ILE A 388 -26.43 15.85 14.87
CA ILE A 388 -26.20 16.83 15.95
C ILE A 388 -27.06 16.47 17.18
N ASP A 389 -28.37 16.20 16.97
CA ASP A 389 -29.27 15.83 18.04
C ASP A 389 -28.86 14.52 18.73
N ALA A 390 -28.47 13.50 17.94
CA ALA A 390 -28.10 12.18 18.46
C ALA A 390 -26.72 12.11 19.10
N MET A 391 -25.72 12.87 18.60
CA MET A 391 -24.33 12.74 18.99
C MET A 391 -23.83 13.88 19.88
N ILE A 392 -24.39 15.11 19.71
CA ILE A 392 -23.94 16.30 20.42
C ILE A 392 -24.89 16.66 21.55
N PHE A 393 -26.19 16.71 21.27
CA PHE A 393 -27.18 17.17 22.25
C PHE A 393 -27.77 16.09 23.12
N ALA A 394 -27.72 14.83 22.73
CA ALA A 394 -28.37 13.73 23.46
C ALA A 394 -27.94 13.65 24.93
N ALA A 395 -26.64 13.74 25.22
CA ALA A 395 -26.13 13.65 26.58
C ALA A 395 -26.60 14.84 27.44
N ALA A 396 -26.58 16.07 26.93
CA ALA A 396 -27.04 17.27 27.60
C ALA A 396 -28.57 17.22 27.85
N ASN A 397 -29.35 16.78 26.84
CA ASN A 397 -30.77 16.62 26.95
C ASN A 397 -31.16 15.56 28.02
N GLN A 398 -30.40 14.46 28.13
CA GLN A 398 -30.59 13.44 29.17
C GLN A 398 -30.19 13.96 30.56
N ALA A 399 -29.08 14.66 30.70
CA ALA A 399 -28.60 15.18 31.97
C ALA A 399 -29.61 16.14 32.63
N THR A 400 -30.39 16.87 31.84
CA THR A 400 -31.47 17.76 32.35
C THR A 400 -32.79 17.04 32.64
N GLY A 401 -32.86 15.72 32.42
CA GLY A 401 -34.09 14.92 32.53
C GLY A 401 -35.16 15.38 31.53
N GLY A 402 -34.78 15.94 30.40
CA GLY A 402 -35.66 16.46 29.34
C GLY A 402 -36.28 17.83 29.68
N ARG A 403 -35.85 18.48 30.80
CA ARG A 403 -36.32 19.83 31.17
C ARG A 403 -35.79 20.91 30.22
N VAL A 404 -34.60 20.70 29.70
CA VAL A 404 -33.99 21.52 28.64
C VAL A 404 -33.72 20.58 27.49
N GLN A 405 -34.24 20.90 26.31
CA GLN A 405 -34.02 20.15 25.10
C GLN A 405 -33.35 21.06 24.06
N MET A 406 -32.22 20.66 23.58
CA MET A 406 -31.50 21.29 22.46
C MET A 406 -31.85 20.57 21.17
N HIS A 407 -32.11 21.33 20.12
CA HIS A 407 -32.38 20.80 18.78
C HIS A 407 -31.58 21.58 17.74
N ALA A 408 -31.00 20.85 16.81
CA ALA A 408 -30.30 21.46 15.66
C ALA A 408 -31.30 22.06 14.68
N LEU A 409 -30.95 23.25 14.12
CA LEU A 409 -31.78 23.95 13.13
C LEU A 409 -31.22 23.84 11.71
N ALA A 410 -29.95 23.50 11.56
CA ALA A 410 -29.28 23.39 10.28
C ALA A 410 -28.08 22.42 10.38
N ASN A 411 -27.48 22.10 9.25
CA ASN A 411 -26.19 21.40 9.22
C ASN A 411 -25.14 22.22 9.96
N MET A 412 -24.21 21.52 10.62
CA MET A 412 -23.04 22.07 11.27
C MET A 412 -21.79 21.68 10.46
N PRO A 413 -21.31 22.52 9.57
CA PRO A 413 -20.05 22.32 8.91
C PRO A 413 -18.91 22.56 9.92
N LEU A 414 -17.93 21.68 9.90
CA LEU A 414 -16.64 21.81 10.57
C LEU A 414 -15.58 21.76 9.47
N ASP A 415 -15.13 22.94 9.07
CA ASP A 415 -14.10 23.04 8.04
C ASP A 415 -12.73 22.95 8.71
N SER A 416 -11.84 22.13 8.17
CA SER A 416 -10.50 21.88 8.65
C SER A 416 -9.53 21.94 7.49
N GLU A 417 -8.58 22.85 7.54
CA GLU A 417 -7.52 23.03 6.55
C GLU A 417 -6.16 22.87 7.23
N PHE A 418 -5.24 22.23 6.53
CA PHE A 418 -3.92 21.89 7.04
C PHE A 418 -2.87 22.13 5.97
N ASP A 419 -1.82 22.89 6.31
CA ASP A 419 -0.59 23.02 5.55
C ASP A 419 0.52 22.29 6.29
N SER A 420 1.09 21.25 5.68
CA SER A 420 2.09 20.39 6.33
C SER A 420 3.36 20.23 5.48
N PRO A 421 4.20 21.29 5.41
CA PRO A 421 5.50 21.18 4.77
C PRO A 421 6.46 20.31 5.60
N ALA A 422 7.27 19.51 4.91
CA ALA A 422 8.31 18.70 5.53
C ALA A 422 9.57 18.68 4.66
N TYR A 423 10.73 18.62 5.30
CA TYR A 423 11.99 18.39 4.63
C TYR A 423 12.88 17.47 5.46
N GLY A 424 13.77 16.77 4.79
CA GLY A 424 14.75 15.95 5.46
C GLY A 424 15.98 15.74 4.61
N PHE A 425 17.08 15.42 5.29
CA PHE A 425 18.34 15.05 4.64
C PHE A 425 19.05 13.98 5.45
N ALA A 426 19.79 13.14 4.73
CA ALA A 426 20.51 12.03 5.35
C ALA A 426 21.83 11.80 4.66
N ALA A 427 22.80 11.31 5.45
CA ALA A 427 24.03 10.71 4.96
C ALA A 427 24.09 9.26 5.42
N TYR A 428 24.49 8.36 4.53
CA TYR A 428 24.57 6.95 4.87
C TYR A 428 25.79 6.27 4.26
N HIS A 429 26.25 5.23 4.94
CA HIS A 429 27.41 4.45 4.56
C HIS A 429 27.21 2.98 4.86
N GLU A 430 27.69 2.11 3.98
CA GLU A 430 27.81 0.69 4.22
C GLU A 430 29.19 0.21 3.76
N SER A 431 29.87 -0.56 4.61
CA SER A 431 31.10 -1.28 4.31
C SER A 431 30.87 -2.78 4.35
N SER A 432 31.49 -3.50 3.43
CA SER A 432 31.52 -4.97 3.38
C SER A 432 32.95 -5.47 3.26
N LEU A 433 33.33 -6.40 4.11
CA LEU A 433 34.67 -7.01 4.12
C LEU A 433 34.55 -8.54 4.04
N ARG A 434 35.11 -9.11 2.97
CA ARG A 434 35.15 -10.57 2.76
C ARG A 434 36.49 -11.16 3.26
N PHE A 435 36.43 -12.20 4.08
CA PHE A 435 37.58 -12.93 4.60
C PHE A 435 37.30 -14.44 4.60
N GLY A 436 37.87 -15.13 3.60
CA GLY A 436 37.57 -16.52 3.33
C GLY A 436 36.10 -16.75 2.98
N LYS A 437 35.43 -17.62 3.76
CA LYS A 437 33.98 -17.88 3.58
C LYS A 437 33.08 -16.90 4.33
N PHE A 438 33.64 -16.02 5.12
CA PHE A 438 32.89 -15.02 5.86
C PHE A 438 32.88 -13.68 5.13
N GLU A 439 31.79 -12.97 5.28
CA GLU A 439 31.64 -11.57 4.87
C GLU A 439 30.94 -10.80 6.00
N ALA A 440 31.59 -9.76 6.49
CA ALA A 440 31.01 -8.86 7.48
C ALA A 440 30.57 -7.57 6.81
N LYS A 441 29.35 -7.12 7.11
CA LYS A 441 28.79 -5.83 6.64
C LYS A 441 28.47 -4.96 7.84
N ALA A 442 28.82 -3.68 7.74
CA ALA A 442 28.49 -2.66 8.73
C ALA A 442 27.98 -1.41 8.00
N GLY A 443 26.82 -0.92 8.39
CA GLY A 443 26.21 0.27 7.84
C GLY A 443 25.70 1.22 8.91
N VAL A 444 25.64 2.49 8.57
CA VAL A 444 25.06 3.55 9.41
C VAL A 444 24.43 4.61 8.52
N ARG A 445 23.28 5.12 8.94
CA ARG A 445 22.63 6.31 8.39
C ARG A 445 22.38 7.30 9.51
N ILE A 446 22.62 8.56 9.23
CA ILE A 446 22.21 9.69 10.05
C ILE A 446 21.21 10.46 9.22
N GLU A 447 20.01 10.65 9.77
CA GLU A 447 18.89 11.31 9.10
C GLU A 447 18.32 12.38 10.00
N HIS A 448 18.09 13.55 9.45
CA HIS A 448 17.39 14.65 10.12
C HIS A 448 16.15 15.03 9.33
N GLU A 449 15.03 15.17 10.02
CA GLU A 449 13.75 15.53 9.41
C GLU A 449 13.06 16.59 10.26
N GLN A 450 12.43 17.57 9.60
CA GLN A 450 11.54 18.54 10.20
C GLN A 450 10.18 18.47 9.50
N VAL A 451 9.12 18.46 10.30
CA VAL A 451 7.71 18.52 9.84
C VAL A 451 7.03 19.66 10.58
N SER A 452 6.25 20.47 9.86
CA SER A 452 5.40 21.50 10.42
C SER A 452 3.94 21.20 10.10
N LEU A 453 3.03 21.75 10.89
CA LEU A 453 1.60 21.71 10.64
C LEU A 453 1.00 23.06 11.04
N ASP A 454 0.47 23.76 10.07
CA ASP A 454 -0.39 24.92 10.29
C ASP A 454 -1.84 24.47 10.07
N THR A 455 -2.72 24.80 11.02
CA THR A 455 -4.12 24.40 11.02
C THR A 455 -5.01 25.63 11.00
N HIS A 456 -6.05 25.59 10.16
CA HIS A 456 -7.16 26.53 10.21
C HIS A 456 -8.46 25.74 10.36
N GLY A 457 -9.24 26.07 11.40
CA GLY A 457 -10.50 25.40 11.71
C GLY A 457 -11.63 26.38 11.89
N SER A 458 -12.79 26.08 11.30
CA SER A 458 -13.99 26.87 11.49
C SER A 458 -15.23 25.99 11.65
N GLY A 459 -16.27 26.57 12.28
CA GLY A 459 -17.54 25.87 12.42
C GLY A 459 -18.66 26.77 12.87
N THR A 460 -19.90 26.38 12.52
CA THR A 460 -21.10 27.13 12.94
C THR A 460 -22.18 26.16 13.40
N LEU A 461 -22.64 26.34 14.65
CA LEU A 461 -23.74 25.58 15.23
C LEU A 461 -24.98 26.45 15.39
N LYS A 462 -26.07 26.09 14.70
CA LYS A 462 -27.39 26.74 14.81
C LYS A 462 -28.35 25.81 15.54
N TYR A 463 -28.92 26.28 16.65
CA TYR A 463 -29.78 25.44 17.48
C TYR A 463 -30.89 26.23 18.16
N ALA A 464 -31.88 25.50 18.65
CA ALA A 464 -32.95 26.05 19.48
C ALA A 464 -33.03 25.33 20.83
N LEU A 465 -33.47 26.07 21.85
CA LEU A 465 -33.70 25.55 23.18
C LEU A 465 -35.19 25.49 23.48
N LYS A 466 -35.66 24.33 23.99
CA LYS A 466 -36.97 24.17 24.58
C LYS A 466 -36.83 23.93 26.09
N VAL A 467 -37.40 24.81 26.92
CA VAL A 467 -37.29 24.74 28.39
C VAL A 467 -38.67 24.42 28.98
N GLY A 468 -38.76 23.29 29.70
CA GLY A 468 -40.00 22.84 30.38
C GLY A 468 -41.20 22.71 29.47
N ALA A 469 -42.31 23.34 29.82
CA ALA A 469 -43.60 23.27 29.11
C ALA A 469 -43.73 24.34 27.99
N MET A 470 -42.63 24.94 27.54
CA MET A 470 -42.68 25.91 26.44
C MET A 470 -43.35 25.29 25.19
N PRO A 471 -44.28 26.04 24.54
CA PRO A 471 -45.00 25.50 23.37
C PRO A 471 -44.11 25.28 22.14
N PHE A 472 -43.06 26.09 22.01
CA PHE A 472 -42.11 26.04 20.89
C PHE A 472 -40.69 26.21 21.38
N PRO A 473 -39.68 25.60 20.70
CA PRO A 473 -38.27 25.90 20.92
C PRO A 473 -37.96 27.35 20.57
N MET A 474 -37.05 27.98 21.30
CA MET A 474 -36.52 29.31 21.00
C MET A 474 -35.17 29.16 20.28
N GLU A 475 -35.07 29.78 19.13
CA GLU A 475 -33.80 29.89 18.38
C GLU A 475 -32.79 30.67 19.23
N GLN A 476 -31.57 30.18 19.28
CA GLN A 476 -30.45 30.82 19.97
C GLN A 476 -29.55 31.51 18.95
N GLU A 477 -28.76 32.47 19.40
CA GLU A 477 -27.69 33.06 18.57
C GLU A 477 -26.74 31.92 18.10
N PRO A 478 -26.37 31.89 16.82
CA PRO A 478 -25.45 30.91 16.34
C PRO A 478 -24.11 30.94 17.07
N VAL A 479 -23.60 29.76 17.42
CA VAL A 479 -22.22 29.65 17.94
C VAL A 479 -21.29 29.53 16.72
N VAL A 480 -20.35 30.47 16.62
CA VAL A 480 -19.38 30.53 15.53
C VAL A 480 -17.99 30.33 16.13
N LEU A 481 -17.23 29.45 15.59
CA LEU A 481 -15.84 29.16 15.97
C LEU A 481 -14.92 29.43 14.78
N GLU A 482 -13.78 30.03 15.05
CA GLU A 482 -12.65 30.15 14.14
C GLU A 482 -11.38 29.98 14.98
N THR A 483 -10.45 29.15 14.54
CA THR A 483 -9.23 28.85 15.30
C THR A 483 -8.08 28.56 14.34
N GLU A 484 -6.88 28.97 14.75
CA GLU A 484 -5.63 28.73 14.04
C GLU A 484 -4.60 28.22 15.04
N SER A 485 -3.78 27.27 14.62
CA SER A 485 -2.69 26.75 15.43
C SER A 485 -1.52 26.33 14.55
N SER A 486 -0.31 26.35 15.10
CA SER A 486 0.90 25.94 14.40
C SER A 486 1.70 25.00 15.29
N TYR A 487 2.12 23.87 14.71
CA TYR A 487 2.89 22.83 15.37
C TYR A 487 4.17 22.55 14.58
N LYS A 488 5.21 22.13 15.27
CA LYS A 488 6.49 21.78 14.66
C LYS A 488 7.13 20.62 15.40
N GLN A 489 7.66 19.66 14.64
CA GLN A 489 8.48 18.58 15.15
C GLN A 489 9.77 18.48 14.34
N ASP A 490 10.88 18.17 15.02
CA ASP A 490 12.13 17.80 14.40
C ASP A 490 12.74 16.59 15.12
N PHE A 491 13.36 15.73 14.35
CA PHE A 491 14.02 14.55 14.90
C PHE A 491 15.27 14.19 14.08
N THR A 492 16.24 13.65 14.81
CA THR A 492 17.50 13.17 14.22
C THR A 492 17.74 11.74 14.62
N GLU A 493 17.88 10.85 13.62
CA GLU A 493 17.96 9.41 13.81
C GLU A 493 19.30 8.85 13.38
N ILE A 494 19.80 7.90 14.16
CA ILE A 494 20.99 7.10 13.84
C ILE A 494 20.54 5.64 13.66
N LEU A 495 20.75 5.11 12.44
CA LEU A 495 20.23 3.83 12.00
C LEU A 495 21.37 2.86 11.65
N PRO A 496 21.92 2.14 12.65
CA PRO A 496 22.98 1.18 12.43
C PRO A 496 22.44 -0.15 11.87
N LYS A 497 23.29 -0.84 11.09
CA LYS A 497 23.11 -2.21 10.62
C LYS A 497 24.42 -2.97 10.71
N LEU A 498 24.38 -4.19 11.26
CA LEU A 498 25.51 -5.12 11.28
C LEU A 498 25.03 -6.46 10.74
N SER A 499 25.82 -7.09 9.91
CA SER A 499 25.52 -8.43 9.38
C SER A 499 26.79 -9.25 9.21
N LEU A 500 26.64 -10.54 9.45
CA LEU A 500 27.68 -11.53 9.21
C LEU A 500 27.12 -12.62 8.31
N ILE A 501 27.79 -12.89 7.19
CA ILE A 501 27.39 -13.89 6.22
C ILE A 501 28.45 -14.98 6.19
N TYR A 502 28.01 -16.24 6.23
CA TYR A 502 28.85 -17.40 5.95
C TYR A 502 28.44 -18.04 4.63
N ARG A 503 29.34 -18.05 3.65
CA ARG A 503 29.13 -18.63 2.34
C ARG A 503 29.68 -20.05 2.30
N PHE A 504 28.80 -21.05 2.15
CA PHE A 504 29.21 -22.43 1.88
C PHE A 504 29.84 -22.52 0.49
N ASP A 505 29.17 -21.92 -0.49
CA ASP A 505 29.53 -21.77 -1.89
C ASP A 505 28.78 -20.56 -2.51
N GLU A 506 28.76 -20.44 -3.82
CA GLU A 506 28.09 -19.35 -4.55
C GLU A 506 26.56 -19.39 -4.44
N ASN A 507 25.99 -20.56 -4.17
CA ASN A 507 24.56 -20.85 -4.16
C ASN A 507 23.96 -21.00 -2.76
N ARG A 508 24.80 -21.07 -1.71
CA ARG A 508 24.33 -21.34 -0.34
C ARG A 508 25.02 -20.44 0.66
N ASN A 509 24.24 -19.77 1.45
CA ASN A 509 24.75 -18.95 2.55
C ASN A 509 23.84 -19.01 3.78
N LEU A 510 24.42 -18.67 4.92
CA LEU A 510 23.74 -18.35 6.15
C LEU A 510 24.13 -16.93 6.56
N TYR A 511 23.22 -16.20 7.17
CA TYR A 511 23.53 -14.89 7.70
C TYR A 511 22.88 -14.66 9.06
N ALA A 512 23.51 -13.79 9.83
CA ALA A 512 22.92 -13.16 11.00
C ALA A 512 22.97 -11.65 10.81
N SER A 513 21.89 -10.94 11.14
CA SER A 513 21.82 -9.49 11.03
C SER A 513 21.20 -8.86 12.27
N PHE A 514 21.64 -7.65 12.54
CA PHE A 514 21.16 -6.78 13.59
C PHE A 514 20.97 -5.39 12.99
N SER A 515 19.78 -4.79 13.12
CA SER A 515 19.48 -3.49 12.53
C SER A 515 18.47 -2.72 13.35
N ARG A 516 18.58 -1.38 13.29
CA ARG A 516 17.59 -0.47 13.84
C ARG A 516 16.73 0.08 12.71
N GLY A 517 15.41 0.08 12.90
CA GLY A 517 14.44 0.75 12.04
C GLY A 517 13.72 1.85 12.78
N PHE A 518 13.18 2.80 12.05
CA PHE A 518 12.30 3.82 12.60
C PHE A 518 11.16 4.14 11.64
N LYS A 519 10.10 4.69 12.21
CA LYS A 519 8.97 5.28 11.52
C LYS A 519 8.79 6.69 12.05
N ALA A 520 8.66 7.68 11.16
CA ALA A 520 8.57 9.08 11.50
C ALA A 520 7.39 9.40 12.41
N GLY A 521 7.53 10.40 13.26
CA GLY A 521 6.45 11.04 13.98
C GLY A 521 5.58 11.88 13.05
N GLY A 522 4.56 12.53 13.60
CA GLY A 522 3.63 13.33 12.82
C GLY A 522 2.53 13.98 13.65
N PHE A 523 1.42 14.31 12.98
CA PHE A 523 0.32 15.05 13.57
C PHE A 523 -1.03 14.36 13.36
N ASN A 524 -1.91 14.43 14.36
CA ASN A 524 -3.23 13.80 14.40
C ASN A 524 -4.31 14.66 13.72
N THR A 525 -4.22 14.84 12.40
CA THR A 525 -5.16 15.68 11.65
C THR A 525 -6.59 15.14 11.64
N GLN A 526 -6.78 13.80 11.70
CA GLN A 526 -8.10 13.18 11.65
C GLN A 526 -8.98 13.45 12.87
N ILE A 527 -8.40 13.78 14.03
CA ILE A 527 -9.16 14.09 15.24
C ILE A 527 -9.56 15.57 15.34
N TYR A 528 -9.04 16.43 14.46
CA TYR A 528 -9.22 17.86 14.57
C TYR A 528 -10.69 18.30 14.50
N SER A 529 -11.52 17.63 13.69
CA SER A 529 -12.96 17.85 13.65
C SER A 529 -13.67 17.52 14.97
N ASP A 530 -13.19 16.52 15.73
CA ASP A 530 -13.71 16.22 17.06
C ASP A 530 -13.32 17.32 18.05
N VAL A 531 -12.12 17.88 17.94
CA VAL A 531 -11.69 19.04 18.74
C VAL A 531 -12.59 20.26 18.46
N LEU A 532 -12.84 20.58 17.19
CA LEU A 532 -13.75 21.67 16.80
C LEU A 532 -15.18 21.44 17.34
N LYS A 533 -15.68 20.20 17.23
CA LYS A 533 -16.98 19.80 17.77
C LYS A 533 -17.06 20.01 19.28
N GLU A 534 -16.06 19.57 20.04
CA GLU A 534 -15.98 19.76 21.49
C GLU A 534 -15.92 21.24 21.85
N MET A 535 -15.17 22.08 21.14
CA MET A 535 -15.08 23.51 21.33
C MET A 535 -16.44 24.21 21.13
N LEU A 536 -17.13 23.91 20.01
CA LEU A 536 -18.48 24.45 19.74
C LEU A 536 -19.49 24.01 20.78
N GLN A 537 -19.47 22.76 21.20
CA GLN A 537 -20.34 22.21 22.23
C GLN A 537 -20.10 22.90 23.58
N ALA A 538 -18.85 23.07 24.00
CA ALA A 538 -18.49 23.77 25.23
C ALA A 538 -19.00 25.22 25.22
N GLN A 539 -18.79 25.93 24.12
CA GLN A 539 -19.27 27.33 23.99
C GLN A 539 -20.80 27.41 23.99
N ALA A 540 -21.50 26.49 23.30
CA ALA A 540 -22.97 26.44 23.30
C ALA A 540 -23.56 26.16 24.70
N MET A 541 -22.84 25.43 25.55
CA MET A 541 -23.22 25.11 26.92
C MET A 541 -22.71 26.14 27.95
N GLY A 542 -22.05 27.23 27.51
CA GLY A 542 -21.48 28.27 28.38
C GLY A 542 -20.24 27.84 29.17
N GLY A 543 -19.57 26.78 28.72
CA GLY A 543 -18.32 26.27 29.25
C GLY A 543 -17.09 26.72 28.44
N ALA A 544 -15.92 26.26 28.86
CA ALA A 544 -14.66 26.43 28.14
C ALA A 544 -14.13 25.05 27.72
N TYR A 545 -13.51 24.98 26.54
CA TYR A 545 -12.78 23.80 26.08
C TYR A 545 -11.43 23.74 26.81
N GLU A 546 -11.09 22.57 27.31
CA GLU A 546 -9.78 22.30 27.89
C GLU A 546 -8.87 21.69 26.80
N GLU A 547 -7.82 22.44 26.46
CA GLU A 547 -6.89 21.99 25.40
C GLU A 547 -6.16 20.72 25.84
N LYS A 548 -6.23 19.70 24.99
CA LYS A 548 -5.55 18.40 25.18
C LYS A 548 -4.33 18.33 24.29
N ASP A 549 -3.23 17.84 24.82
CA ASP A 549 -2.00 17.58 24.02
C ASP A 549 -2.13 16.25 23.26
N ILE A 550 -2.92 16.28 22.19
CA ILE A 550 -3.24 15.10 21.35
C ILE A 550 -2.90 15.30 19.88
N MET A 551 -2.41 16.48 19.51
CA MET A 551 -2.19 16.83 18.10
C MET A 551 -0.94 16.23 17.50
N SER A 552 0.02 15.77 18.31
CA SER A 552 1.28 15.21 17.84
C SER A 552 1.55 13.81 18.39
N TYR A 553 2.35 13.05 17.66
CA TYR A 553 2.87 11.76 18.10
C TYR A 553 4.33 11.60 17.70
N ASP A 554 5.11 10.90 18.54
CA ASP A 554 6.54 10.73 18.41
C ASP A 554 6.92 9.61 17.40
N PRO A 555 8.18 9.58 16.93
CA PRO A 555 8.70 8.46 16.13
C PRO A 555 8.62 7.12 16.85
N GLU A 556 8.42 6.06 16.09
CA GLU A 556 8.45 4.66 16.54
C GLU A 556 9.77 4.01 16.16
N TYR A 557 10.30 3.15 17.03
CA TYR A 557 11.60 2.52 16.86
C TYR A 557 11.53 1.00 16.95
N SER A 558 12.33 0.30 16.15
CA SER A 558 12.48 -1.15 16.26
C SER A 558 13.94 -1.59 16.27
N TRP A 559 14.23 -2.65 17.02
CA TRP A 559 15.45 -3.43 16.94
C TRP A 559 15.12 -4.80 16.38
N ASN A 560 15.73 -5.14 15.26
CA ASN A 560 15.54 -6.42 14.59
C ASN A 560 16.79 -7.28 14.72
N TYR A 561 16.57 -8.52 15.13
CA TYR A 561 17.56 -9.61 15.18
C TYR A 561 17.09 -10.70 14.24
N GLU A 562 17.89 -11.06 13.26
CA GLU A 562 17.51 -12.00 12.22
C GLU A 562 18.61 -13.02 11.98
N LEU A 563 18.23 -14.29 11.86
CA LEU A 563 19.05 -15.40 11.40
C LEU A 563 18.37 -16.02 10.20
N GLY A 564 19.04 -16.03 9.04
CA GLY A 564 18.46 -16.55 7.82
C GLY A 564 19.47 -17.18 6.89
N GLY A 565 19.00 -17.64 5.76
CA GLY A 565 19.86 -18.24 4.75
C GLY A 565 19.16 -18.41 3.41
N HIS A 566 19.98 -18.45 2.38
CA HIS A 566 19.56 -18.71 1.00
C HIS A 566 20.23 -19.98 0.51
N PHE A 567 19.51 -20.79 -0.24
CA PHE A 567 20.03 -22.01 -0.82
C PHE A 567 19.50 -22.28 -2.21
N SER A 568 20.35 -22.85 -3.05
CA SER A 568 20.02 -23.43 -4.33
C SER A 568 20.76 -24.74 -4.45
N CYS A 569 20.04 -25.83 -4.69
CA CYS A 569 20.55 -27.20 -4.73
C CYS A 569 20.06 -27.91 -5.99
N ALA A 570 20.69 -29.06 -6.31
CA ALA A 570 20.32 -29.89 -7.45
C ALA A 570 20.26 -29.09 -8.77
N GLU A 571 21.33 -28.34 -9.07
CA GLU A 571 21.44 -27.51 -10.29
C GLU A 571 20.30 -26.46 -10.41
N GLY A 572 19.79 -25.98 -9.28
CA GLY A 572 18.70 -24.99 -9.24
C GLY A 572 17.30 -25.59 -9.21
N ALA A 573 17.15 -26.92 -9.22
CA ALA A 573 15.84 -27.56 -9.13
C ALA A 573 15.16 -27.34 -7.76
N ILE A 574 15.94 -27.05 -6.69
CA ILE A 574 15.42 -26.69 -5.36
C ILE A 574 16.06 -25.38 -4.98
N ARG A 575 15.25 -24.36 -4.74
CA ARG A 575 15.69 -23.04 -4.33
C ARG A 575 14.83 -22.56 -3.17
N GLY A 576 15.41 -21.79 -2.30
CA GLY A 576 14.62 -21.21 -1.23
C GLY A 576 15.43 -20.29 -0.32
N ASP A 577 14.67 -19.68 0.58
CA ASP A 577 15.17 -18.89 1.68
C ASP A 577 14.38 -19.19 2.94
N PHE A 578 15.01 -18.96 4.08
CA PHE A 578 14.36 -18.96 5.37
C PHE A 578 14.91 -17.82 6.24
N ALA A 579 14.09 -17.35 7.17
CA ALA A 579 14.49 -16.41 8.18
C ALA A 579 13.77 -16.67 9.50
N LEU A 580 14.49 -16.54 10.60
CA LEU A 580 13.98 -16.46 11.96
C LEU A 580 14.24 -15.06 12.47
N PHE A 581 13.25 -14.40 13.04
CA PHE A 581 13.39 -13.02 13.46
C PHE A 581 12.80 -12.76 14.85
N MET A 582 13.39 -11.78 15.52
CA MET A 582 12.85 -11.15 16.71
C MET A 582 12.91 -9.63 16.51
N ILE A 583 11.77 -8.97 16.67
CA ILE A 583 11.66 -7.51 16.59
C ILE A 583 11.16 -7.00 17.93
N ASP A 584 11.90 -6.09 18.55
CA ASP A 584 11.52 -5.37 19.76
C ASP A 584 11.19 -3.93 19.36
N CYS A 585 9.92 -3.55 19.42
CA CYS A 585 9.42 -2.24 19.04
C CYS A 585 9.09 -1.42 20.29
N ARG A 586 9.48 -0.14 20.26
CA ARG A 586 9.23 0.84 21.32
C ARG A 586 8.50 2.02 20.76
N ASP A 587 7.70 2.64 21.62
CA ASP A 587 6.91 3.83 21.28
C ASP A 587 6.04 3.55 20.03
N GLN A 588 5.48 2.33 19.98
CA GLN A 588 4.70 1.88 18.83
C GLN A 588 3.51 2.79 18.61
N GLN A 589 3.40 3.28 17.39
CA GLN A 589 2.29 4.09 16.95
C GLN A 589 1.06 3.20 16.71
N LEU A 590 0.05 3.33 17.54
CA LEU A 590 -1.23 2.64 17.42
C LEU A 590 -2.34 3.65 17.10
N THR A 591 -3.29 3.18 16.29
CA THR A 591 -4.47 3.97 15.92
C THR A 591 -5.59 3.66 16.90
N VAL A 592 -6.02 4.64 17.65
CA VAL A 592 -7.08 4.53 18.65
C VAL A 592 -8.21 5.54 18.38
N LEU A 593 -9.39 5.33 18.97
CA LEU A 593 -10.42 6.37 19.12
C LEU A 593 -10.08 7.19 20.36
N ALA A 594 -10.26 8.51 20.29
CA ALA A 594 -10.05 9.37 21.46
C ALA A 594 -11.06 9.05 22.58
N ASP A 595 -12.29 8.77 22.20
CA ASP A 595 -13.38 8.28 23.08
C ASP A 595 -14.43 7.52 22.23
N ALA A 596 -15.47 6.96 22.90
CA ALA A 596 -16.52 6.19 22.24
C ALA A 596 -17.46 7.05 21.34
N SER A 597 -17.39 8.38 21.44
CA SER A 597 -18.16 9.35 20.65
C SER A 597 -17.34 10.01 19.55
N ALA A 598 -16.03 9.73 19.51
CA ALA A 598 -15.13 10.28 18.51
C ALA A 598 -15.49 9.79 17.10
N THR A 599 -15.43 10.69 16.14
CA THR A 599 -15.67 10.42 14.72
C THR A 599 -14.36 10.18 13.98
N GLY A 600 -13.28 10.83 14.43
CA GLY A 600 -11.91 10.66 13.94
C GLY A 600 -11.11 9.64 14.76
N ARG A 601 -9.93 9.33 14.26
CA ARG A 601 -8.95 8.47 14.91
C ARG A 601 -7.66 9.24 15.14
N MET A 602 -6.95 8.87 16.20
CA MET A 602 -5.64 9.44 16.48
C MET A 602 -4.57 8.36 16.57
N MET A 603 -3.33 8.75 16.29
CA MET A 603 -2.15 7.98 16.63
C MET A 603 -1.70 8.29 18.06
N THR A 604 -1.34 7.25 18.78
CA THR A 604 -0.69 7.37 20.10
C THR A 604 0.52 6.47 20.16
N ASN A 605 1.56 6.87 20.90
CA ASN A 605 2.73 6.05 21.17
C ASN A 605 2.41 5.09 22.32
N ALA A 606 1.99 3.88 21.99
CA ALA A 606 1.32 2.97 22.93
C ALA A 606 2.26 2.02 23.68
N GLY A 607 3.53 2.36 23.82
CA GLY A 607 4.43 1.58 24.62
C GLY A 607 5.26 0.56 23.81
N ARG A 608 5.31 -0.72 24.23
CA ARG A 608 6.28 -1.69 23.71
C ARG A 608 5.60 -2.94 23.19
N THR A 609 6.01 -3.38 21.98
CA THR A 609 5.60 -4.68 21.44
C THR A 609 6.82 -5.54 21.12
N ARG A 610 6.59 -6.83 21.00
CA ARG A 610 7.58 -7.80 20.51
C ARG A 610 6.96 -8.70 19.49
N SER A 611 7.64 -8.86 18.37
CA SER A 611 7.29 -9.81 17.34
C SER A 611 8.37 -10.89 17.25
N LEU A 612 7.96 -12.15 17.30
CA LEU A 612 8.79 -13.34 17.09
C LEU A 612 8.23 -14.11 15.92
N GLY A 613 9.08 -14.61 15.04
CA GLY A 613 8.53 -15.39 13.94
C GLY A 613 9.56 -16.08 13.07
N GLY A 614 9.04 -16.77 12.08
CA GLY A 614 9.81 -17.47 11.09
C GLY A 614 9.15 -17.43 9.71
N GLU A 615 9.96 -17.51 8.70
CA GLU A 615 9.58 -17.45 7.30
C GLU A 615 10.31 -18.51 6.51
N VAL A 616 9.63 -19.09 5.54
CA VAL A 616 10.24 -19.96 4.53
C VAL A 616 9.57 -19.72 3.19
N ALA A 617 10.37 -19.60 2.15
CA ALA A 617 9.90 -19.60 0.77
C ALA A 617 10.73 -20.61 -0.02
N MET A 618 10.08 -21.46 -0.77
CA MET A 618 10.72 -22.55 -1.51
C MET A 618 10.11 -22.65 -2.90
N GLN A 619 10.97 -22.90 -3.86
CA GLN A 619 10.61 -23.30 -5.22
C GLN A 619 11.23 -24.66 -5.52
N PHE A 620 10.43 -25.55 -6.04
CA PHE A 620 10.83 -26.89 -6.40
C PHE A 620 10.45 -27.18 -7.86
N LYS A 621 11.46 -27.52 -8.68
CA LYS A 621 11.38 -27.86 -10.10
C LYS A 621 11.83 -29.30 -10.31
N PRO A 622 11.00 -30.32 -9.99
CA PRO A 622 11.41 -31.72 -10.08
C PRO A 622 11.75 -32.15 -11.53
N TRP A 623 11.11 -31.51 -12.52
CA TRP A 623 11.43 -31.60 -13.94
C TRP A 623 11.00 -30.32 -14.66
N ARG A 624 11.45 -30.15 -15.91
CA ARG A 624 11.26 -28.91 -16.69
C ARG A 624 9.80 -28.44 -16.83
N ALA A 625 8.84 -29.35 -16.77
CA ALA A 625 7.43 -29.05 -16.97
C ALA A 625 6.65 -28.75 -15.68
N LEU A 626 7.24 -28.96 -14.50
CA LEU A 626 6.53 -28.80 -13.22
C LEU A 626 7.26 -27.83 -12.30
N ASP A 627 6.55 -26.75 -11.91
CA ASP A 627 6.97 -25.81 -10.89
C ASP A 627 6.05 -25.93 -9.67
N ILE A 628 6.63 -25.97 -8.47
CA ILE A 628 5.94 -25.94 -7.19
C ILE A 628 6.53 -24.81 -6.36
N ASP A 629 5.68 -23.89 -5.94
CA ASP A 629 6.03 -22.75 -5.11
C ASP A 629 5.36 -22.88 -3.74
N LEU A 630 6.12 -22.69 -2.69
CA LEU A 630 5.64 -22.73 -1.30
C LEU A 630 6.15 -21.53 -0.54
N SER A 631 5.28 -20.83 0.17
CA SER A 631 5.60 -19.72 1.03
C SER A 631 4.82 -19.83 2.33
N TYR A 632 5.52 -19.74 3.46
CA TYR A 632 4.90 -19.77 4.78
C TYR A 632 5.55 -18.77 5.71
N GLY A 633 4.74 -18.03 6.43
CA GLY A 633 5.14 -17.12 7.48
C GLY A 633 4.38 -17.37 8.77
N TYR A 634 5.09 -17.34 9.88
CA TYR A 634 4.54 -17.34 11.23
C TYR A 634 4.99 -16.07 11.96
N THR A 635 4.05 -15.39 12.61
CA THR A 635 4.32 -14.19 13.41
C THR A 635 3.54 -14.24 14.73
N GLU A 636 4.24 -14.07 15.83
CA GLU A 636 3.69 -13.83 17.15
C GLU A 636 4.06 -12.41 17.59
N ALA A 637 3.18 -11.45 17.31
CA ALA A 637 3.32 -10.05 17.68
C ALA A 637 2.43 -9.76 18.88
N THR A 638 3.04 -9.38 20.02
CA THR A 638 2.31 -9.18 21.28
C THR A 638 2.74 -7.90 21.99
N PHE A 639 1.81 -7.27 22.69
CA PHE A 639 2.11 -6.17 23.58
C PHE A 639 2.96 -6.64 24.76
N ARG A 640 4.06 -5.94 25.03
CA ARG A 640 4.89 -6.10 26.22
C ARG A 640 4.56 -5.09 27.30
N HIS A 641 4.10 -3.94 26.88
CA HIS A 641 3.61 -2.88 27.74
C HIS A 641 2.63 -2.02 26.92
N TYR A 642 1.36 -2.07 27.26
CA TYR A 642 0.35 -1.18 26.72
C TYR A 642 -0.80 -1.09 27.72
N ILE A 643 -1.06 0.12 28.23
CA ILE A 643 -2.14 0.45 29.16
C ILE A 643 -2.95 1.56 28.50
N ASP A 644 -4.27 1.35 28.39
CA ASP A 644 -5.22 2.32 27.90
C ASP A 644 -6.34 2.48 28.93
N GLY A 645 -6.36 3.63 29.61
CA GLY A 645 -7.18 3.86 30.76
C GLY A 645 -6.93 2.84 31.89
N GLU A 646 -7.92 2.05 32.25
CA GLU A 646 -7.82 0.97 33.25
C GLU A 646 -7.44 -0.39 32.65
N ASN A 647 -7.34 -0.50 31.33
CA ASN A 647 -7.10 -1.77 30.63
C ASN A 647 -5.59 -2.02 30.43
N ASP A 648 -5.10 -3.16 30.89
CA ASP A 648 -3.74 -3.65 30.61
C ASP A 648 -3.82 -4.73 29.51
N TYR A 649 -3.32 -4.42 28.32
CA TYR A 649 -3.31 -5.29 27.15
C TYR A 649 -2.04 -6.14 27.03
N ARG A 650 -1.21 -6.22 28.04
CA ARG A 650 0.03 -7.01 28.05
C ARG A 650 -0.24 -8.47 27.74
N GLY A 651 0.47 -9.01 26.75
CA GLY A 651 0.33 -10.38 26.26
C GLY A 651 -0.72 -10.56 25.16
N ASN A 652 -1.57 -9.56 24.92
CA ASN A 652 -2.51 -9.58 23.80
C ASN A 652 -1.75 -9.41 22.46
N TYR A 653 -2.34 -9.96 21.41
CA TYR A 653 -1.81 -9.83 20.05
C TYR A 653 -2.05 -8.45 19.48
N VAL A 654 -1.07 -7.97 18.70
CA VAL A 654 -1.21 -6.72 17.94
C VAL A 654 -2.31 -6.88 16.91
N PRO A 655 -3.28 -5.94 16.82
CA PRO A 655 -4.37 -6.00 15.87
C PRO A 655 -3.90 -5.98 14.41
N PHE A 656 -4.74 -6.50 13.49
CA PHE A 656 -4.57 -6.53 12.04
C PHE A 656 -3.38 -7.37 11.53
N ALA A 657 -2.58 -7.94 12.39
CA ALA A 657 -1.45 -8.78 12.01
C ALA A 657 -1.85 -10.27 12.01
N PRO A 658 -1.89 -10.95 10.83
CA PRO A 658 -2.19 -12.38 10.79
C PRO A 658 -1.07 -13.20 11.43
N ARG A 659 -1.42 -14.21 12.21
CA ARG A 659 -0.45 -15.12 12.83
C ARG A 659 0.23 -16.04 11.84
N HIS A 660 -0.44 -16.38 10.76
CA HIS A 660 0.07 -17.25 9.71
C HIS A 660 -0.25 -16.64 8.36
N THR A 661 0.69 -16.74 7.44
CA THR A 661 0.49 -16.48 6.02
C THR A 661 0.96 -17.70 5.25
N LEU A 662 0.18 -18.17 4.29
CA LEU A 662 0.47 -19.35 3.51
C LEU A 662 0.15 -19.09 2.04
N SER A 663 1.09 -19.43 1.16
CA SER A 663 0.86 -19.51 -0.27
C SER A 663 1.46 -20.77 -0.83
N ALA A 664 0.72 -21.50 -1.64
CA ALA A 664 1.20 -22.68 -2.34
C ALA A 664 0.70 -22.63 -3.78
N GLY A 665 1.59 -22.88 -4.75
CA GLY A 665 1.30 -22.90 -6.16
C GLY A 665 1.86 -24.13 -6.83
N LEU A 666 1.14 -24.67 -7.82
CA LEU A 666 1.58 -25.73 -8.69
C LEU A 666 1.32 -25.32 -10.14
N THR A 667 2.33 -25.36 -10.97
CA THR A 667 2.21 -25.07 -12.39
C THR A 667 2.76 -26.23 -13.20
N TRP A 668 1.95 -26.72 -14.13
CA TRP A 668 2.30 -27.81 -15.03
C TRP A 668 2.18 -27.35 -16.48
N THR A 669 3.31 -27.31 -17.20
CA THR A 669 3.37 -26.98 -18.62
C THR A 669 3.34 -28.29 -19.44
N ILE A 670 2.33 -28.45 -20.30
CA ILE A 670 2.09 -29.62 -21.13
C ILE A 670 2.32 -29.23 -22.60
N PRO A 671 3.47 -29.62 -23.21
CA PRO A 671 3.67 -29.42 -24.64
C PRO A 671 2.68 -30.26 -25.43
N THR A 672 1.81 -29.61 -26.20
CA THR A 672 0.79 -30.35 -26.96
C THR A 672 1.33 -30.98 -28.24
N GLY A 673 2.44 -30.50 -28.78
CA GLY A 673 2.95 -30.86 -30.09
C GLY A 673 2.10 -30.34 -31.26
N VAL A 674 1.02 -29.65 -30.99
CA VAL A 674 0.11 -29.09 -31.99
C VAL A 674 0.52 -27.66 -32.31
N LYS A 675 1.02 -27.43 -33.52
CA LYS A 675 1.65 -26.15 -33.93
C LYS A 675 0.78 -24.91 -33.71
N TRP A 676 -0.54 -25.00 -33.87
CA TRP A 676 -1.43 -23.85 -33.70
C TRP A 676 -1.89 -23.65 -32.25
N LEU A 677 -1.81 -24.68 -31.39
CA LEU A 677 -2.26 -24.63 -30.01
C LEU A 677 -1.11 -24.22 -29.05
N GLY A 678 0.13 -24.62 -29.40
CA GLY A 678 1.29 -24.39 -28.53
C GLY A 678 1.24 -25.26 -27.28
N ASP A 679 1.55 -24.68 -26.13
CA ASP A 679 1.57 -25.36 -24.84
C ASP A 679 0.29 -25.09 -24.04
N VAL A 680 -0.11 -26.05 -23.21
CA VAL A 680 -1.17 -25.89 -22.21
C VAL A 680 -0.50 -25.77 -20.85
N VAL A 681 -0.70 -24.65 -20.19
CA VAL A 681 -0.18 -24.40 -18.84
C VAL A 681 -1.34 -24.48 -17.86
N LEU A 682 -1.27 -25.44 -16.95
CA LEU A 682 -2.22 -25.59 -15.84
C LEU A 682 -1.60 -24.99 -14.58
N HIS A 683 -2.34 -24.11 -13.92
CA HIS A 683 -1.93 -23.55 -12.64
C HIS A 683 -3.00 -23.76 -11.60
N GLY A 684 -2.61 -24.15 -10.38
CA GLY A 684 -3.44 -24.22 -9.20
C GLY A 684 -2.73 -23.54 -8.04
N GLY A 685 -3.44 -22.67 -7.31
CA GLY A 685 -2.91 -21.92 -6.19
C GLY A 685 -3.82 -22.00 -4.97
N MET A 686 -3.22 -21.97 -3.79
CA MET A 686 -3.90 -21.84 -2.52
C MET A 686 -3.27 -20.69 -1.74
N LYS A 687 -4.08 -19.83 -1.14
CA LYS A 687 -3.67 -18.75 -0.24
C LYS A 687 -4.35 -18.95 1.09
N GLY A 688 -3.63 -18.76 2.19
CA GLY A 688 -4.15 -18.91 3.55
C GLY A 688 -3.75 -17.72 4.42
N VAL A 689 -4.72 -17.19 5.15
CA VAL A 689 -4.51 -16.10 6.11
C VAL A 689 -4.90 -16.62 7.48
N GLY A 690 -3.98 -16.54 8.44
CA GLY A 690 -4.15 -16.98 9.80
C GLY A 690 -5.13 -16.11 10.58
N LYS A 691 -5.39 -16.50 11.81
CA LYS A 691 -6.24 -15.72 12.69
C LYS A 691 -5.73 -14.29 12.83
N ILE A 692 -6.62 -13.32 12.63
CA ILE A 692 -6.41 -11.89 12.84
C ILE A 692 -7.27 -11.42 13.99
N TYR A 693 -6.71 -10.70 14.94
CA TYR A 693 -7.47 -9.96 15.93
C TYR A 693 -7.67 -8.51 15.43
N TRP A 694 -8.85 -7.96 15.65
CA TRP A 694 -9.24 -6.66 15.12
C TRP A 694 -9.13 -5.53 16.14
N ASN A 695 -9.03 -5.87 17.43
CA ASN A 695 -8.90 -4.91 18.52
C ASN A 695 -7.83 -5.34 19.54
N GLU A 696 -7.36 -4.40 20.35
CA GLU A 696 -6.30 -4.57 21.35
C GLU A 696 -6.70 -5.54 22.47
N ALA A 697 -7.99 -5.59 22.78
CA ALA A 697 -8.57 -6.54 23.76
C ALA A 697 -8.62 -7.99 23.25
N ASN A 698 -8.37 -8.21 21.95
CA ASN A 698 -8.47 -9.52 21.26
C ASN A 698 -9.86 -10.18 21.38
N THR A 699 -10.91 -9.39 21.51
CA THR A 699 -12.28 -9.87 21.64
C THR A 699 -12.97 -10.12 20.31
N VAL A 700 -12.54 -9.44 19.25
CA VAL A 700 -13.03 -9.56 17.88
C VAL A 700 -11.94 -10.13 16.99
N SER A 701 -12.27 -11.15 16.19
CA SER A 701 -11.26 -11.78 15.34
C SER A 701 -11.86 -12.45 14.11
N GLN A 702 -11.09 -12.49 13.02
CA GLN A 702 -11.31 -13.35 11.86
C GLN A 702 -10.57 -14.67 12.09
N PRO A 703 -11.21 -15.85 12.02
CA PRO A 703 -10.56 -17.16 12.04
C PRO A 703 -9.64 -17.36 10.82
N PHE A 704 -8.81 -18.43 10.86
CA PHE A 704 -8.04 -18.83 9.68
C PHE A 704 -8.98 -19.15 8.51
N TYR A 705 -8.64 -18.64 7.31
CA TYR A 705 -9.36 -18.94 6.08
C TYR A 705 -8.40 -19.21 4.92
N THR A 706 -8.89 -19.89 3.89
CA THR A 706 -8.14 -20.17 2.65
C THR A 706 -8.97 -19.85 1.42
N THR A 707 -8.31 -19.42 0.37
CA THR A 707 -8.86 -19.28 -0.98
C THR A 707 -8.09 -20.14 -1.96
N PHE A 708 -8.76 -20.63 -3.00
CA PHE A 708 -8.16 -21.43 -4.06
C PHE A 708 -8.33 -20.72 -5.39
N ASN A 709 -7.24 -20.72 -6.17
CA ASN A 709 -7.19 -20.12 -7.49
C ASN A 709 -6.75 -21.17 -8.49
N ALA A 710 -7.22 -21.08 -9.73
CA ALA A 710 -6.74 -21.94 -10.80
C ALA A 710 -6.81 -21.22 -12.14
N SER A 711 -5.94 -21.63 -13.08
CA SER A 711 -6.01 -21.17 -14.45
C SER A 711 -5.60 -22.27 -15.45
N VAL A 712 -6.15 -22.14 -16.64
CA VAL A 712 -5.75 -22.89 -17.84
C VAL A 712 -5.33 -21.88 -18.89
N ARG A 713 -4.05 -21.88 -19.25
CA ARG A 713 -3.49 -21.01 -20.27
C ARG A 713 -3.15 -21.83 -21.52
N LEU A 714 -3.62 -21.36 -22.65
CA LEU A 714 -3.18 -21.81 -23.97
C LEU A 714 -2.08 -20.84 -24.43
N GLU A 715 -0.83 -21.29 -24.49
CA GLU A 715 0.32 -20.44 -24.75
C GLU A 715 0.95 -20.78 -26.10
N HIS A 716 0.99 -19.81 -26.97
CA HIS A 716 1.68 -19.88 -28.25
C HIS A 716 2.74 -18.78 -28.32
N LYS A 717 3.67 -18.86 -29.28
CA LYS A 717 4.82 -17.90 -29.38
C LYS A 717 4.43 -16.44 -29.19
N ASN A 718 3.38 -15.97 -29.85
CA ASN A 718 2.99 -14.56 -29.93
C ASN A 718 1.70 -14.23 -29.18
N TYR A 719 0.95 -15.23 -28.70
CA TYR A 719 -0.29 -14.99 -27.98
C TYR A 719 -0.53 -16.04 -26.89
N SER A 720 -1.24 -15.64 -25.85
CA SER A 720 -1.76 -16.58 -24.86
C SER A 720 -3.23 -16.23 -24.54
N LEU A 721 -3.99 -17.28 -24.24
CA LEU A 721 -5.37 -17.17 -23.79
C LEU A 721 -5.51 -17.87 -22.46
N ASP A 722 -5.81 -17.10 -21.42
CA ASP A 722 -5.98 -17.56 -20.05
C ASP A 722 -7.45 -17.66 -19.67
N PHE A 723 -7.90 -18.80 -19.17
CA PHE A 723 -9.14 -18.96 -18.41
C PHE A 723 -8.75 -19.13 -16.95
N TRP A 724 -9.22 -18.22 -16.08
CA TRP A 724 -8.78 -18.19 -14.70
C TRP A 724 -9.92 -17.98 -13.73
N GLY A 725 -9.70 -18.38 -12.49
CA GLY A 725 -10.62 -18.12 -11.39
C GLY A 725 -9.88 -17.88 -10.09
N GLU A 726 -10.37 -16.91 -9.34
CA GLU A 726 -9.92 -16.55 -7.98
C GLU A 726 -11.02 -16.87 -6.98
N ASN A 727 -10.62 -17.22 -5.76
CA ASN A 727 -11.54 -17.64 -4.70
C ASN A 727 -12.57 -18.69 -5.19
N LEU A 728 -12.09 -19.73 -5.86
CA LEU A 728 -12.97 -20.78 -6.44
C LEU A 728 -13.80 -21.50 -5.40
N SER A 729 -13.36 -21.55 -4.13
CA SER A 729 -14.10 -22.07 -2.99
C SER A 729 -15.25 -21.18 -2.56
N ASP A 730 -15.35 -19.95 -3.07
CA ASP A 730 -16.31 -18.92 -2.65
C ASP A 730 -16.27 -18.69 -1.14
N THR A 731 -15.04 -18.67 -0.61
CA THR A 731 -14.80 -18.49 0.83
C THR A 731 -15.18 -17.09 1.26
N GLU A 732 -16.10 -16.98 2.19
CA GLU A 732 -16.45 -15.74 2.86
C GLU A 732 -15.49 -15.49 4.02
N ALA A 733 -14.91 -14.29 4.09
CA ALA A 733 -14.06 -13.85 5.18
C ALA A 733 -14.22 -12.35 5.42
N ASP A 734 -14.13 -11.94 6.66
CA ASP A 734 -14.03 -10.52 7.02
C ASP A 734 -12.58 -10.10 6.86
N ILE A 735 -12.30 -9.25 5.87
CA ILE A 735 -10.95 -8.84 5.53
C ILE A 735 -10.54 -7.53 6.17
N PHE A 736 -11.50 -6.81 6.75
CA PHE A 736 -11.29 -5.61 7.53
C PHE A 736 -12.47 -5.39 8.49
N TYR A 737 -12.16 -4.90 9.69
CA TYR A 737 -13.14 -4.57 10.74
C TYR A 737 -12.78 -3.22 11.36
N PHE A 738 -13.83 -2.48 11.75
CA PHE A 738 -13.65 -1.26 12.53
C PHE A 738 -14.90 -0.92 13.32
N GLU A 739 -14.72 -0.06 14.31
CA GLU A 739 -15.79 0.55 15.09
C GLU A 739 -15.86 2.05 14.81
N SER A 740 -17.06 2.60 14.73
CA SER A 740 -17.34 4.03 14.58
C SER A 740 -18.63 4.37 15.32
N ILE A 741 -18.61 5.42 16.15
CA ILE A 741 -19.76 5.95 16.91
C ILE A 741 -20.59 4.88 17.64
N GLY A 742 -19.91 3.85 18.19
CA GLY A 742 -20.55 2.74 18.92
C GLY A 742 -21.19 1.66 18.03
N ASN A 743 -20.94 1.70 16.72
CA ASN A 743 -21.35 0.70 15.74
C ASN A 743 -20.15 -0.10 15.26
N ARG A 744 -20.39 -1.33 14.79
CA ARG A 744 -19.39 -2.27 14.28
C ARG A 744 -19.63 -2.55 12.81
N PHE A 745 -18.55 -2.52 12.02
CA PHE A 745 -18.59 -2.70 10.57
C PHE A 745 -17.52 -3.68 10.09
N VAL A 746 -17.80 -4.36 8.99
CA VAL A 746 -16.83 -5.21 8.30
C VAL A 746 -16.80 -4.93 6.80
N GLN A 747 -15.61 -5.08 6.23
CA GLN A 747 -15.41 -5.29 4.82
C GLN A 747 -15.34 -6.78 4.55
N ARG A 748 -16.21 -7.31 3.72
CA ARG A 748 -16.15 -8.70 3.27
C ARG A 748 -15.18 -8.87 2.11
N GLY A 749 -14.55 -10.03 2.04
CA GLY A 749 -13.71 -10.43 0.91
C GLY A 749 -14.52 -10.55 -0.38
N ARG A 750 -13.86 -10.40 -1.52
CA ARG A 750 -14.50 -10.57 -2.83
C ARG A 750 -15.01 -12.00 -2.99
N PRO A 751 -16.20 -12.21 -3.57
CA PRO A 751 -16.69 -13.54 -3.89
C PRO A 751 -15.84 -14.19 -4.98
N ARG A 752 -16.21 -15.39 -5.43
CA ARG A 752 -15.56 -16.06 -6.56
C ARG A 752 -15.56 -15.19 -7.81
N VAL A 753 -14.36 -15.01 -8.38
CA VAL A 753 -14.15 -14.26 -9.62
C VAL A 753 -13.73 -15.24 -10.72
N LEU A 754 -14.36 -15.16 -11.89
CA LEU A 754 -14.00 -15.91 -13.08
C LEU A 754 -13.67 -14.94 -14.22
N GLY A 755 -12.63 -15.23 -14.97
CA GLY A 755 -12.18 -14.34 -16.02
C GLY A 755 -11.48 -15.03 -17.19
N ILE A 756 -11.30 -14.24 -18.24
CA ILE A 756 -10.56 -14.59 -19.44
C ILE A 756 -9.60 -13.45 -19.77
N THR A 757 -8.38 -13.79 -20.17
CA THR A 757 -7.37 -12.81 -20.56
C THR A 757 -6.69 -13.25 -21.85
N LEU A 758 -6.69 -12.39 -22.86
CA LEU A 758 -5.94 -12.54 -24.09
C LEU A 758 -4.69 -11.66 -24.02
N SER A 759 -3.52 -12.24 -24.23
CA SER A 759 -2.26 -11.50 -24.34
C SER A 759 -1.64 -11.75 -25.72
N ILE A 760 -1.16 -10.67 -26.36
CA ILE A 760 -0.52 -10.69 -27.67
C ILE A 760 0.82 -9.99 -27.53
N ASN A 761 1.90 -10.66 -27.95
CA ASN A 761 3.26 -10.13 -27.98
C ASN A 761 3.74 -10.11 -29.43
N ILE A 762 4.09 -8.94 -29.92
CA ILE A 762 4.61 -8.70 -31.25
C ILE A 762 6.07 -8.28 -31.08
N GLN A 763 6.99 -9.14 -31.47
CA GLN A 763 8.44 -8.87 -31.47
C GLN A 763 8.90 -8.58 -32.87
#